data_d013d729d6f944df2f36d8a8033852d7
#
_entry.id   d013d729d6f944df2f36d8a8033852d7
#
_cell.length_a   1.000
_cell.length_b   1.000
_cell.length_c   1.000
_cell.angle_alpha   90.00
_cell.angle_beta   90.00
_cell.angle_gamma   90.00
#
_symmetry.space_group_name_H-M   'P 1'
#
loop_
_entity.id
_entity.type
_entity.pdbx_description
1 polymer ?
#
loop_
_entity_poly.entity_id
_entity_poly.type
_entity_poly.pdbx_seq_one_letter_code
_entity_poly.pdbx_strand_id
1 'polypeptide(L)'
;MSVAAALALSAISVHSQSIDIYPKPQTIAWGNETAFSNNVSYTLTGNETADTDAVSLFKKNFSTENGSVEVIIGERGDEAVAGYESLIPEKAEGYYLAVNGNKVVIAGNDGSGTFYGVQTFIQIASQPEVMNVTVTDYPSVPQRGLVEGYYGNPYSKENRMGLFEMFGRQKMNVYIYGPKDDAYHKSKWREEYPAAQAAQITEYVNAAKANKVDFVWAIHPGEDIQWNETDRTNIVNKLKAMCKLGVRSFAVFWDDLWNDDGSHGDEQAELMNYIAQELEAAYPDVNPLVICPTQYNRGWANAVYLPALGSMMNSDINVMWTGNSVVDMINKGDMEWINGQIKRKAYIWLNYPVSDYCIDHLLMGPTYGNDLDIADMMSGFVANPMEYAEASKVSLFSIGDYTWNMPAYDADASWEAAMKYIMPENYEAFRFFCENNIDLGPNVHGLRRTNESPEFVEAEKVYRDNIAKDRAVAFAAIGEQFNKFASSAEILLTTDEAAALTSEIEPWIQSMKHMGQRGIALVEMNNALSEDNPEKFIENYMKYKENEEAQAAIRSRDFSGSLRIASPAVGSLYVEPFLKECAGELIAAYKESYDYRLDIFPAQVLENGTYYIMHNGRYLTNTQPNVASSAPIFKSAVDTIRPQRQEWKISLDASTNRYKIVNVEDSRYLNENGVFTASNETNPYEAVWHTYEITLLANGKYAIQNGGSAGTKFWTVSGTRVQQSSSSDALPDKYIFDLVPLGGEPKEKIISDDEVYYIMDGNRYLTNNNVKGSGGTPTFKEIEEPAAAQEWKITVDTGYKNCYKIASNADGRYLNEYGMFGTNQYYGDWNTYLLTLMGDKWSLMWTQSAAKNGAQFLVVTGDRMEAKSIARSESYTVSIVRKGDETSIGSIEENRRITISDGRIAAPEGTQSIEIYSADGRLLKHTQGNVISAAGLQKGVYIAVAITCNGAESYKIAIE
;
A
#
# COMPACT_ATOMS: atom_id res chain seq x y z
N MET A 1 -11.07 45.27 -59.51
CA MET A 1 -11.67 45.70 -58.25
C MET A 1 -10.91 45.04 -57.13
N SER A 2 -10.00 45.80 -56.51
CA SER A 2 -9.17 45.36 -55.47
C SER A 2 -9.91 45.51 -54.12
N VAL A 3 -10.08 44.43 -53.35
CA VAL A 3 -10.57 44.52 -51.99
C VAL A 3 -9.33 44.41 -51.07
N ALA A 4 -9.00 45.54 -50.46
CA ALA A 4 -8.03 45.62 -49.40
C ALA A 4 -8.64 45.08 -48.09
N ALA A 5 -8.11 44.00 -47.58
CA ALA A 5 -8.45 43.52 -46.25
C ALA A 5 -7.58 44.28 -45.22
N ALA A 6 -8.24 45.10 -44.41
CA ALA A 6 -7.63 45.74 -43.24
C ALA A 6 -7.49 44.67 -42.14
N LEU A 7 -6.26 44.27 -41.81
CA LEU A 7 -5.93 43.55 -40.60
C LEU A 7 -6.05 44.54 -39.42
N ALA A 8 -7.12 44.39 -38.62
CA ALA A 8 -7.16 45.00 -37.30
C ALA A 8 -6.27 44.14 -36.38
N LEU A 9 -5.09 44.64 -36.02
CA LEU A 9 -4.36 44.17 -34.88
C LEU A 9 -5.18 44.55 -33.62
N SER A 10 -5.93 43.62 -33.06
CA SER A 10 -6.39 43.73 -31.70
C SER A 10 -5.17 43.54 -30.80
N ALA A 11 -4.72 44.63 -30.17
CA ALA A 11 -3.81 44.50 -29.03
C ALA A 11 -4.52 43.66 -27.98
N ILE A 12 -4.07 42.43 -27.83
CA ILE A 12 -4.40 41.62 -26.67
C ILE A 12 -3.67 42.31 -25.51
N SER A 13 -4.40 43.06 -24.71
CA SER A 13 -3.91 43.46 -23.38
C SER A 13 -3.71 42.19 -22.57
N VAL A 14 -2.49 41.77 -22.45
CA VAL A 14 -2.09 40.74 -21.46
C VAL A 14 -2.38 41.40 -20.10
N HIS A 15 -3.55 41.12 -19.54
CA HIS A 15 -3.78 41.40 -18.13
C HIS A 15 -2.80 40.47 -17.39
N SER A 16 -1.85 41.04 -16.66
CA SER A 16 -1.01 40.30 -15.76
C SER A 16 -1.97 39.63 -14.75
N GLN A 17 -1.95 38.31 -14.77
CA GLN A 17 -2.86 37.49 -13.99
C GLN A 17 -2.38 37.53 -12.53
N SER A 18 -3.24 37.87 -11.59
CA SER A 18 -2.92 37.71 -10.15
C SER A 18 -2.61 36.24 -9.88
N ILE A 19 -1.57 35.98 -9.09
CA ILE A 19 -1.21 34.62 -8.66
C ILE A 19 -1.92 34.26 -7.38
N ASP A 20 -2.14 32.98 -7.19
CA ASP A 20 -2.57 32.45 -5.91
C ASP A 20 -1.37 32.35 -4.97
N ILE A 21 -1.51 32.88 -3.79
CA ILE A 21 -0.52 32.83 -2.69
C ILE A 21 -0.93 31.73 -1.71
N TYR A 22 0.00 30.89 -1.34
CA TYR A 22 -0.21 29.82 -0.35
C TYR A 22 0.85 29.86 0.77
N PRO A 23 0.43 29.69 2.04
CA PRO A 23 -0.97 29.63 2.53
C PRO A 23 -1.75 30.88 2.14
N LYS A 24 -3.09 30.70 1.91
CA LYS A 24 -3.97 31.82 1.50
C LYS A 24 -3.98 32.92 2.55
N PRO A 25 -3.62 34.17 2.19
CA PRO A 25 -3.68 35.30 3.11
C PRO A 25 -5.10 35.57 3.60
N GLN A 26 -5.23 36.14 4.80
CA GLN A 26 -6.51 36.61 5.32
C GLN A 26 -7.14 37.67 4.40
N THR A 27 -6.29 38.59 3.89
CA THR A 27 -6.74 39.61 2.92
C THR A 27 -5.62 39.90 1.95
N ILE A 28 -5.94 39.89 0.67
CA ILE A 28 -5.05 40.29 -0.42
C ILE A 28 -5.82 41.18 -1.39
N ALA A 29 -5.24 42.31 -1.77
CA ALA A 29 -5.82 43.25 -2.73
C ALA A 29 -4.79 43.60 -3.79
N TRP A 30 -5.00 43.08 -5.00
CA TRP A 30 -4.17 43.31 -6.18
C TRP A 30 -4.54 44.65 -6.83
N GLY A 31 -3.53 45.44 -7.17
CA GLY A 31 -3.68 46.62 -8.04
C GLY A 31 -3.74 46.19 -9.52
N ASN A 32 -4.04 47.19 -10.35
CA ASN A 32 -4.17 46.97 -11.80
C ASN A 32 -2.88 47.34 -12.57
N GLU A 33 -1.83 47.80 -11.87
CA GLU A 33 -0.61 48.29 -12.49
C GLU A 33 0.57 47.45 -12.05
N THR A 34 1.50 47.16 -12.98
CA THR A 34 2.79 46.58 -12.69
C THR A 34 3.62 47.57 -11.87
N ALA A 35 4.15 47.12 -10.75
CA ALA A 35 5.04 47.90 -9.93
C ALA A 35 6.47 47.90 -10.51
N PHE A 36 7.01 46.72 -10.77
CA PHE A 36 8.34 46.54 -11.36
C PHE A 36 8.49 45.14 -11.96
N SER A 37 9.55 44.91 -12.72
CA SER A 37 9.95 43.57 -13.22
C SER A 37 10.73 42.83 -12.14
N ASN A 38 10.61 41.50 -12.04
CA ASN A 38 11.29 40.70 -11.03
C ASN A 38 12.83 40.62 -11.18
N ASN A 39 13.40 41.10 -12.30
CA ASN A 39 14.84 41.12 -12.57
C ASN A 39 15.56 42.36 -12.02
N VAL A 40 14.97 43.06 -11.07
CA VAL A 40 15.54 44.26 -10.41
C VAL A 40 16.40 43.87 -9.20
N SER A 41 17.31 44.78 -8.81
CA SER A 41 17.93 44.71 -7.49
C SER A 41 17.15 45.57 -6.50
N TYR A 42 17.27 45.25 -5.23
CA TYR A 42 16.56 45.91 -4.11
C TYR A 42 17.54 46.68 -3.25
N THR A 43 17.06 47.70 -2.57
CA THR A 43 17.80 48.43 -1.54
C THR A 43 17.05 48.31 -0.22
N LEU A 44 17.66 47.64 0.76
CA LEU A 44 17.11 47.51 2.10
C LEU A 44 17.35 48.83 2.90
N THR A 45 16.28 49.30 3.52
CA THR A 45 16.33 50.51 4.36
C THR A 45 15.61 50.26 5.68
N GLY A 46 16.20 50.78 6.80
CA GLY A 46 15.59 50.68 8.12
C GLY A 46 15.40 49.28 8.69
N ASN A 47 16.26 48.35 8.30
CA ASN A 47 16.14 46.92 8.69
C ASN A 47 17.08 46.56 9.85
N GLU A 48 17.66 47.52 10.53
CA GLU A 48 18.68 47.30 11.57
C GLU A 48 18.11 46.64 12.83
N THR A 49 16.83 46.88 13.12
CA THR A 49 16.10 46.30 14.24
C THR A 49 15.20 45.15 13.88
N ALA A 50 15.02 44.87 12.58
CA ALA A 50 14.19 43.81 12.07
C ALA A 50 14.74 42.40 12.38
N ASP A 51 13.86 41.42 12.39
CA ASP A 51 14.22 40.01 12.61
C ASP A 51 15.35 39.57 11.66
N THR A 52 16.41 39.05 12.25
CA THR A 52 17.63 38.69 11.51
C THR A 52 17.43 37.54 10.51
N ASP A 53 16.53 36.61 10.80
CA ASP A 53 16.21 35.48 9.91
C ASP A 53 15.38 35.96 8.72
N ALA A 54 14.44 36.90 8.94
CA ALA A 54 13.66 37.51 7.87
C ALA A 54 14.57 38.29 6.89
N VAL A 55 15.51 39.10 7.42
CA VAL A 55 16.48 39.84 6.60
C VAL A 55 17.41 38.89 5.86
N SER A 56 17.86 37.81 6.52
CA SER A 56 18.72 36.81 5.91
C SER A 56 18.01 36.08 4.79
N LEU A 57 16.74 35.70 5.01
CA LEU A 57 15.88 35.07 4.01
C LEU A 57 15.69 35.97 2.79
N PHE A 58 15.43 37.26 3.01
CA PHE A 58 15.31 38.22 1.91
C PHE A 58 16.59 38.29 1.09
N LYS A 59 17.76 38.44 1.75
CA LYS A 59 19.08 38.51 1.09
C LYS A 59 19.48 37.21 0.37
N LYS A 60 18.98 36.06 0.85
CA LYS A 60 19.19 34.76 0.20
C LYS A 60 18.47 34.66 -1.17
N ASN A 61 17.30 35.30 -1.28
CA ASN A 61 16.44 35.21 -2.46
C ASN A 61 16.59 36.38 -3.45
N PHE A 62 17.10 37.56 -2.99
CA PHE A 62 17.12 38.75 -3.79
C PHE A 62 18.47 39.45 -3.75
N SER A 63 18.89 40.01 -4.91
CA SER A 63 20.07 40.92 -4.96
C SER A 63 19.77 42.23 -4.26
N THR A 64 20.61 42.63 -3.30
CA THR A 64 20.41 43.83 -2.47
C THR A 64 21.47 44.90 -2.71
N GLU A 65 22.20 44.86 -3.82
CA GLU A 65 23.24 45.82 -4.17
C GLU A 65 22.70 46.86 -5.15
N ASN A 66 22.72 48.15 -4.74
CA ASN A 66 22.34 49.31 -5.56
C ASN A 66 21.02 49.18 -6.30
N GLY A 67 19.99 48.67 -5.62
CA GLY A 67 18.72 48.37 -6.20
C GLY A 67 17.84 49.55 -6.52
N SER A 68 16.98 49.41 -7.53
CA SER A 68 15.98 50.43 -7.94
C SER A 68 14.71 50.36 -7.11
N VAL A 69 14.47 49.30 -6.37
CA VAL A 69 13.29 49.08 -5.53
C VAL A 69 13.72 49.21 -4.05
N GLU A 70 13.10 50.16 -3.34
CA GLU A 70 13.28 50.32 -1.89
C GLU A 70 12.49 49.26 -1.14
N VAL A 71 13.11 48.59 -0.17
CA VAL A 71 12.44 47.60 0.70
C VAL A 71 12.63 47.97 2.15
N ILE A 72 11.53 48.14 2.85
CA ILE A 72 11.48 48.37 4.29
C ILE A 72 11.03 47.08 4.95
N ILE A 73 11.85 46.54 5.86
CA ILE A 73 11.52 45.36 6.67
C ILE A 73 11.63 45.78 8.14
N GLY A 74 10.58 45.55 8.93
CA GLY A 74 10.57 45.89 10.35
C GLY A 74 9.44 45.23 11.13
N GLU A 75 9.45 45.48 12.42
CA GLU A 75 8.46 44.96 13.37
C GLU A 75 7.68 46.12 14.00
N ARG A 76 6.52 45.81 14.57
CA ARG A 76 5.74 46.78 15.34
C ARG A 76 6.63 47.43 16.42
N GLY A 77 6.68 48.76 16.44
CA GLY A 77 7.51 49.54 17.30
C GLY A 77 8.83 50.01 16.67
N ASP A 78 9.23 49.51 15.52
CA ASP A 78 10.40 49.99 14.78
C ASP A 78 10.10 51.30 14.07
N GLU A 79 11.05 52.23 14.11
CA GLU A 79 10.91 53.56 13.49
C GLU A 79 10.66 53.44 11.98
N ALA A 80 11.29 52.47 11.32
CA ALA A 80 11.19 52.25 9.88
C ALA A 80 9.77 51.95 9.41
N VAL A 81 8.96 51.28 10.23
CA VAL A 81 7.57 50.88 9.93
C VAL A 81 6.53 51.67 10.74
N ALA A 82 6.90 52.69 11.51
CA ALA A 82 6.01 53.47 12.35
C ALA A 82 4.80 54.05 11.57
N GLY A 83 4.99 54.41 10.29
CA GLY A 83 3.89 54.89 9.42
C GLY A 83 2.87 53.83 9.03
N TYR A 84 3.14 52.55 9.27
CA TYR A 84 2.31 51.41 8.91
C TYR A 84 1.76 50.67 10.11
N GLU A 85 2.07 51.05 11.36
CA GLU A 85 1.66 50.35 12.59
C GLU A 85 0.17 50.04 12.67
N SER A 86 -0.66 51.00 12.28
CA SER A 86 -2.14 50.83 12.28
C SER A 86 -2.65 49.80 11.27
N LEU A 87 -1.82 49.41 10.33
CA LEU A 87 -2.13 48.40 9.29
C LEU A 87 -1.63 47.01 9.66
N ILE A 88 -0.72 46.91 10.63
CA ILE A 88 -0.19 45.64 11.13
C ILE A 88 -1.26 45.00 12.02
N PRO A 89 -1.69 43.71 11.75
CA PRO A 89 -2.61 43.02 12.64
C PRO A 89 -2.05 42.87 14.06
N GLU A 90 -2.87 43.14 15.08
CA GLU A 90 -2.51 42.86 16.49
C GLU A 90 -2.72 41.39 16.85
N LYS A 91 -2.10 40.52 16.08
CA LYS A 91 -2.11 39.06 16.21
C LYS A 91 -0.68 38.56 16.19
N ALA A 92 -0.38 37.53 16.99
CA ALA A 92 0.90 36.85 16.91
C ALA A 92 1.12 36.37 15.47
N GLU A 93 2.34 36.50 14.98
CA GLU A 93 2.75 36.14 13.62
C GLU A 93 2.04 36.92 12.49
N GLY A 94 1.26 37.97 12.87
CA GLY A 94 0.57 38.84 11.92
C GLY A 94 1.55 39.76 11.19
N TYR A 95 1.22 40.14 9.94
CA TYR A 95 2.01 41.07 9.15
C TYR A 95 1.15 41.86 8.17
N TYR A 96 1.69 43.00 7.79
CA TYR A 96 1.26 43.83 6.67
C TYR A 96 2.36 43.82 5.60
N LEU A 97 1.99 43.62 4.37
CA LEU A 97 2.88 43.69 3.21
C LEU A 97 2.26 44.61 2.16
N ALA A 98 3.04 45.52 1.58
CA ALA A 98 2.60 46.34 0.47
C ALA A 98 3.68 46.45 -0.60
N VAL A 99 3.29 46.31 -1.87
CA VAL A 99 4.07 46.71 -3.04
C VAL A 99 3.37 47.89 -3.68
N ASN A 100 4.03 49.03 -3.77
CA ASN A 100 3.49 50.23 -4.40
C ASN A 100 4.57 50.94 -5.22
N GLY A 101 4.49 50.81 -6.57
CA GLY A 101 5.53 51.28 -7.45
C GLY A 101 6.89 50.64 -7.10
N ASN A 102 7.92 51.45 -6.93
CA ASN A 102 9.26 50.98 -6.60
C ASN A 102 9.52 50.85 -5.06
N LYS A 103 8.46 50.69 -4.28
CA LYS A 103 8.58 50.53 -2.82
C LYS A 103 7.86 49.29 -2.34
N VAL A 104 8.56 48.52 -1.49
CA VAL A 104 8.03 47.34 -0.78
C VAL A 104 8.11 47.61 0.73
N VAL A 105 7.06 47.31 1.44
CA VAL A 105 7.01 47.36 2.91
C VAL A 105 6.60 45.99 3.42
N ILE A 106 7.37 45.47 4.35
CA ILE A 106 7.09 44.22 5.08
C ILE A 106 7.17 44.53 6.57
N ALA A 107 6.04 44.57 7.24
CA ALA A 107 5.90 44.97 8.62
C ALA A 107 5.19 43.91 9.45
N GLY A 108 5.91 43.20 10.31
CA GLY A 108 5.39 42.16 11.18
C GLY A 108 4.89 42.72 12.51
N ASN A 109 3.96 42.04 13.16
CA ASN A 109 3.62 42.27 14.54
C ASN A 109 4.72 41.80 15.51
N ASP A 110 5.48 40.80 15.04
CA ASP A 110 6.63 40.19 15.69
C ASP A 110 7.59 39.64 14.62
N GLY A 111 8.75 39.11 15.05
CA GLY A 111 9.76 38.58 14.11
C GLY A 111 9.27 37.44 13.23
N SER A 112 8.34 36.59 13.72
CA SER A 112 7.74 35.56 12.92
C SER A 112 6.82 36.13 11.83
N GLY A 113 6.02 37.14 12.17
CA GLY A 113 5.17 37.85 11.20
C GLY A 113 6.02 38.51 10.11
N THR A 114 7.15 39.17 10.51
CA THR A 114 8.10 39.74 9.54
C THR A 114 8.67 38.68 8.60
N PHE A 115 9.07 37.50 9.13
CA PHE A 115 9.59 36.41 8.36
C PHE A 115 8.53 35.85 7.35
N TYR A 116 7.29 35.67 7.81
CA TYR A 116 6.20 35.19 6.94
C TYR A 116 5.79 36.23 5.89
N GLY A 117 5.91 37.49 6.19
CA GLY A 117 5.76 38.58 5.23
C GLY A 117 6.81 38.50 4.11
N VAL A 118 8.08 38.20 4.43
CA VAL A 118 9.13 37.92 3.45
C VAL A 118 8.80 36.70 2.61
N GLN A 119 8.34 35.59 3.22
CA GLN A 119 7.92 34.39 2.47
C GLN A 119 6.79 34.68 1.47
N THR A 120 5.83 35.51 1.86
CA THR A 120 4.75 35.93 0.96
C THR A 120 5.30 36.83 -0.18
N PHE A 121 6.23 37.73 0.12
CA PHE A 121 6.85 38.55 -0.91
C PHE A 121 7.67 37.72 -1.91
N ILE A 122 8.36 36.68 -1.48
CA ILE A 122 9.08 35.74 -2.36
C ILE A 122 8.11 35.13 -3.39
N GLN A 123 6.91 34.73 -2.96
CA GLN A 123 5.89 34.20 -3.88
C GLN A 123 5.40 35.28 -4.86
N ILE A 124 5.12 36.50 -4.37
CA ILE A 124 4.70 37.62 -5.22
C ILE A 124 5.76 37.94 -6.27
N ALA A 125 7.04 38.00 -5.86
CA ALA A 125 8.17 38.34 -6.70
C ALA A 125 8.64 37.21 -7.64
N SER A 126 8.06 36.02 -7.54
CA SER A 126 8.34 34.93 -8.48
C SER A 126 7.80 35.19 -9.90
N GLN A 127 6.84 36.12 -10.02
CA GLN A 127 6.27 36.48 -11.33
C GLN A 127 7.19 37.41 -12.12
N PRO A 128 7.24 37.29 -13.48
CA PRO A 128 8.08 38.17 -14.29
C PRO A 128 7.77 39.66 -14.10
N GLU A 129 6.51 40.01 -13.83
CA GLU A 129 6.05 41.34 -13.49
C GLU A 129 5.38 41.33 -12.12
N VAL A 130 5.91 42.11 -11.19
CA VAL A 130 5.38 42.25 -9.84
C VAL A 130 4.32 43.35 -9.84
N MET A 131 3.09 42.98 -9.46
CA MET A 131 1.97 43.91 -9.38
C MET A 131 1.97 44.71 -8.09
N ASN A 132 1.37 45.91 -8.12
CA ASN A 132 0.98 46.59 -6.89
C ASN A 132 0.03 45.66 -6.10
N VAL A 133 0.27 45.49 -4.82
CA VAL A 133 -0.51 44.59 -3.96
C VAL A 133 -0.41 45.02 -2.51
N THR A 134 -1.49 44.81 -1.75
CA THR A 134 -1.46 44.87 -0.29
C THR A 134 -1.96 43.57 0.30
N VAL A 135 -1.28 43.10 1.36
CA VAL A 135 -1.61 41.89 2.09
C VAL A 135 -1.71 42.23 3.57
N THR A 136 -2.77 41.78 4.22
CA THR A 136 -2.89 41.80 5.69
C THR A 136 -3.18 40.37 6.13
N ASP A 137 -2.31 39.81 6.99
CA ASP A 137 -2.32 38.38 7.17
C ASP A 137 -1.94 37.96 8.60
N TYR A 138 -2.47 36.82 9.05
CA TYR A 138 -2.22 36.21 10.36
C TYR A 138 -2.80 34.81 10.41
N PRO A 139 -2.32 33.91 11.30
CA PRO A 139 -2.83 32.53 11.35
C PRO A 139 -4.20 32.42 12.02
N SER A 140 -5.01 31.45 11.58
CA SER A 140 -6.25 31.02 12.24
C SER A 140 -5.97 30.14 13.46
N VAL A 141 -4.99 29.23 13.37
CA VAL A 141 -4.60 28.33 14.47
C VAL A 141 -3.22 28.73 15.00
N PRO A 142 -3.04 28.87 16.33
CA PRO A 142 -1.79 29.42 16.87
C PRO A 142 -0.58 28.48 16.72
N GLN A 143 -0.74 27.16 16.89
CA GLN A 143 0.32 26.16 16.71
C GLN A 143 -0.04 25.21 15.57
N ARG A 144 0.84 25.07 14.58
CA ARG A 144 0.58 24.44 13.31
C ARG A 144 1.80 23.64 12.86
N GLY A 145 1.64 22.35 12.51
CA GLY A 145 2.82 21.64 12.10
C GLY A 145 2.64 20.13 12.03
N LEU A 146 3.65 19.44 12.48
CA LEU A 146 3.78 17.99 12.36
C LEU A 146 4.15 17.36 13.71
N VAL A 147 3.68 16.14 13.93
CA VAL A 147 4.19 15.24 14.96
C VAL A 147 4.81 14.01 14.29
N GLU A 148 6.11 13.82 14.46
CA GLU A 148 6.80 12.59 14.00
C GLU A 148 6.49 11.46 15.00
N GLY A 149 5.27 10.90 14.88
CA GLY A 149 4.72 9.93 15.84
C GLY A 149 4.32 8.59 15.22
N TYR A 150 4.52 8.41 13.91
CA TYR A 150 4.17 7.22 13.15
C TYR A 150 5.04 6.01 13.51
N TYR A 151 4.53 4.80 13.22
CA TYR A 151 5.29 3.56 13.24
C TYR A 151 5.85 3.28 11.84
N GLY A 152 7.17 3.24 11.67
CA GLY A 152 7.83 3.03 10.39
C GLY A 152 9.29 3.44 10.42
N ASN A 153 9.87 3.67 9.25
CA ASN A 153 11.24 4.13 9.13
C ASN A 153 11.37 5.59 9.57
N PRO A 154 12.33 5.93 10.44
CA PRO A 154 12.50 7.31 10.91
C PRO A 154 12.98 8.22 9.79
N TYR A 155 12.61 9.48 9.86
CA TYR A 155 13.12 10.48 8.93
C TYR A 155 14.64 10.65 9.03
N SER A 156 15.28 10.83 7.89
CA SER A 156 16.68 11.19 7.82
C SER A 156 16.92 12.63 8.34
N LYS A 157 18.17 12.97 8.56
CA LYS A 157 18.56 14.37 8.87
C LYS A 157 18.11 15.31 7.74
N GLU A 158 18.35 14.91 6.50
CA GLU A 158 18.01 15.69 5.30
C GLU A 158 16.51 15.90 5.18
N ASN A 159 15.69 14.87 5.45
CA ASN A 159 14.23 15.00 5.47
C ASN A 159 13.77 16.05 6.51
N ARG A 160 14.28 15.99 7.76
CA ARG A 160 13.89 16.93 8.80
C ARG A 160 14.33 18.36 8.45
N MET A 161 15.55 18.56 7.94
CA MET A 161 16.03 19.89 7.49
C MET A 161 15.15 20.44 6.37
N GLY A 162 14.80 19.63 5.37
CA GLY A 162 13.91 20.03 4.28
C GLY A 162 12.48 20.35 4.74
N LEU A 163 11.98 19.65 5.77
CA LEU A 163 10.69 19.95 6.38
C LEU A 163 10.72 21.28 7.14
N PHE A 164 11.80 21.63 7.86
CA PHE A 164 11.90 22.93 8.52
C PHE A 164 11.87 24.08 7.50
N GLU A 165 12.56 23.96 6.37
CA GLU A 165 12.52 24.96 5.29
C GLU A 165 11.11 25.06 4.68
N MET A 166 10.46 23.94 4.42
CA MET A 166 9.08 23.91 3.93
C MET A 166 8.12 24.56 4.94
N PHE A 167 8.29 24.30 6.23
CA PHE A 167 7.44 24.85 7.28
C PHE A 167 7.56 26.37 7.35
N GLY A 168 8.78 26.90 7.27
CA GLY A 168 8.99 28.35 7.17
C GLY A 168 8.21 28.97 6.01
N ARG A 169 8.21 28.32 4.84
CA ARG A 169 7.46 28.75 3.65
C ARG A 169 5.94 28.59 3.83
N GLN A 170 5.49 27.48 4.38
CA GLN A 170 4.06 27.17 4.60
C GLN A 170 3.54 27.78 5.91
N LYS A 171 4.33 28.62 6.56
CA LYS A 171 3.97 29.32 7.80
C LYS A 171 3.51 28.38 8.93
N MET A 172 4.06 27.15 8.93
CA MET A 172 3.90 26.17 10.01
C MET A 172 5.00 26.45 11.05
N ASN A 173 4.65 26.37 12.34
CA ASN A 173 5.54 26.83 13.41
C ASN A 173 5.87 25.75 14.45
N VAL A 174 5.48 24.48 14.23
CA VAL A 174 5.71 23.39 15.18
C VAL A 174 6.23 22.14 14.48
N TYR A 175 7.28 21.55 15.03
CA TYR A 175 7.74 20.20 14.70
C TYR A 175 7.91 19.39 16.00
N ILE A 176 7.02 18.42 16.24
CA ILE A 176 7.11 17.56 17.42
C ILE A 176 7.95 16.33 17.07
N TYR A 177 9.12 16.25 17.70
CA TYR A 177 10.06 15.13 17.54
C TYR A 177 9.74 14.02 18.55
N GLY A 178 9.14 12.95 18.08
CA GLY A 178 8.78 11.77 18.88
C GLY A 178 8.87 10.46 18.10
N PRO A 179 9.97 10.22 17.30
CA PRO A 179 10.07 9.03 16.47
C PRO A 179 10.13 7.75 17.32
N LYS A 180 9.33 6.76 16.96
CA LYS A 180 9.13 5.52 17.73
C LYS A 180 10.40 4.64 17.85
N ASP A 181 11.40 4.84 16.99
CA ASP A 181 12.69 4.14 17.00
C ASP A 181 13.77 4.83 17.85
N ASP A 182 13.55 6.08 18.28
CA ASP A 182 14.50 6.78 19.17
C ASP A 182 14.42 6.19 20.59
N ALA A 183 15.42 5.38 20.93
CA ALA A 183 15.49 4.76 22.24
C ALA A 183 15.51 5.77 23.39
N TYR A 184 16.12 6.96 23.19
CA TYR A 184 16.27 7.98 24.23
C TYR A 184 15.01 8.82 24.43
N HIS A 185 14.09 8.77 23.48
CA HIS A 185 12.74 9.27 23.62
C HIS A 185 11.86 8.26 24.41
N LYS A 186 12.06 6.95 24.26
CA LYS A 186 11.18 5.88 24.74
C LYS A 186 11.89 4.94 25.74
N SER A 187 12.48 3.85 25.32
CA SER A 187 12.98 2.76 26.19
C SER A 187 14.15 3.15 27.09
N LYS A 188 14.93 4.18 26.71
CA LYS A 188 16.05 4.75 27.48
C LYS A 188 15.79 6.19 27.91
N TRP A 189 14.56 6.53 28.14
CA TRP A 189 14.17 7.90 28.46
C TRP A 189 14.86 8.47 29.71
N ARG A 190 15.38 7.61 30.61
CA ARG A 190 16.14 8.01 31.80
C ARG A 190 17.60 8.38 31.48
N GLU A 191 18.11 8.01 30.30
CA GLU A 191 19.50 8.22 29.90
C GLU A 191 19.65 9.52 29.08
N GLU A 192 20.81 10.18 29.17
CA GLU A 192 21.15 11.29 28.27
C GLU A 192 21.54 10.74 26.88
N TYR A 193 21.40 11.58 25.86
CA TYR A 193 21.86 11.25 24.52
C TYR A 193 23.38 11.13 24.47
N PRO A 194 23.93 10.17 23.69
CA PRO A 194 25.34 10.18 23.31
C PRO A 194 25.72 11.49 22.59
N ALA A 195 26.97 11.92 22.73
CA ALA A 195 27.43 13.25 22.27
C ALA A 195 27.11 13.53 20.79
N ALA A 196 27.22 12.54 19.90
CA ALA A 196 26.92 12.71 18.48
C ALA A 196 25.43 12.98 18.23
N GLN A 197 24.54 12.25 18.90
CA GLN A 197 23.09 12.44 18.79
C GLN A 197 22.66 13.75 19.45
N ALA A 198 23.26 14.10 20.60
CA ALA A 198 23.04 15.38 21.24
C ALA A 198 23.41 16.58 20.34
N ALA A 199 24.54 16.48 19.61
CA ALA A 199 24.93 17.48 18.64
C ALA A 199 23.92 17.57 17.48
N GLN A 200 23.41 16.44 17.00
CA GLN A 200 22.39 16.42 15.95
C GLN A 200 21.07 17.07 16.40
N ILE A 201 20.62 16.84 17.65
CA ILE A 201 19.46 17.54 18.21
C ILE A 201 19.70 19.07 18.22
N THR A 202 20.90 19.51 18.61
CA THR A 202 21.25 20.96 18.59
C THR A 202 21.17 21.52 17.16
N GLU A 203 21.61 20.77 16.16
CA GLU A 203 21.49 21.18 14.74
C GLU A 203 20.02 21.32 14.33
N TYR A 204 19.15 20.36 14.72
CA TYR A 204 17.72 20.44 14.45
C TYR A 204 17.07 21.67 15.09
N VAL A 205 17.35 21.93 16.37
CA VAL A 205 16.84 23.09 17.08
C VAL A 205 17.23 24.40 16.37
N ASN A 206 18.48 24.52 15.95
CA ASN A 206 18.97 25.72 15.28
C ASN A 206 18.34 25.90 13.89
N ALA A 207 18.22 24.83 13.11
CA ALA A 207 17.62 24.86 11.78
C ALA A 207 16.11 25.17 11.84
N ALA A 208 15.39 24.55 12.78
CA ALA A 208 13.98 24.83 13.03
C ALA A 208 13.78 26.31 13.39
N LYS A 209 14.55 26.83 14.36
CA LYS A 209 14.49 28.24 14.81
C LYS A 209 14.72 29.22 13.65
N ALA A 210 15.69 28.97 12.78
CA ALA A 210 15.97 29.82 11.63
C ALA A 210 14.82 29.88 10.61
N ASN A 211 13.89 28.93 10.66
CA ASN A 211 12.66 28.87 9.86
C ASN A 211 11.39 29.21 10.66
N LYS A 212 11.52 29.77 11.85
CA LYS A 212 10.41 30.12 12.78
C LYS A 212 9.60 28.90 13.21
N VAL A 213 10.25 27.73 13.26
CA VAL A 213 9.67 26.47 13.72
C VAL A 213 10.14 26.18 15.14
N ASP A 214 9.19 25.90 16.02
CA ASP A 214 9.44 25.45 17.37
C ASP A 214 9.72 23.94 17.36
N PHE A 215 10.94 23.55 17.74
CA PHE A 215 11.33 22.15 17.85
C PHE A 215 10.89 21.61 19.21
N VAL A 216 9.76 20.90 19.21
CA VAL A 216 9.19 20.26 20.40
C VAL A 216 9.78 18.87 20.58
N TRP A 217 10.56 18.66 21.63
CA TRP A 217 11.10 17.33 21.93
C TRP A 217 10.13 16.56 22.82
N ALA A 218 9.72 15.36 22.35
CA ALA A 218 8.80 14.51 23.10
C ALA A 218 9.55 13.46 23.95
N ILE A 219 8.97 13.07 25.10
CA ILE A 219 9.37 11.92 25.90
C ILE A 219 8.20 10.97 26.07
N HIS A 220 8.43 9.65 25.95
CA HIS A 220 7.41 8.62 26.11
C HIS A 220 7.79 7.66 27.25
N PRO A 221 7.53 8.02 28.52
CA PRO A 221 7.96 7.22 29.67
C PRO A 221 6.97 6.09 30.02
N GLY A 222 5.81 6.02 29.37
CA GLY A 222 4.64 5.26 29.81
C GLY A 222 4.81 3.76 29.93
N GLU A 223 5.74 3.14 29.19
CA GLU A 223 5.91 1.67 29.20
C GLU A 223 6.45 1.14 30.53
N ASP A 224 7.28 1.93 31.24
CA ASP A 224 7.99 1.43 32.43
C ASP A 224 8.10 2.45 33.57
N ILE A 225 7.39 3.56 33.51
CA ILE A 225 7.41 4.57 34.58
C ILE A 225 6.94 3.97 35.88
N GLN A 226 7.69 4.31 36.96
CA GLN A 226 7.27 4.05 38.33
C GLN A 226 6.75 5.36 38.92
N TRP A 227 5.52 5.44 39.31
CA TRP A 227 4.88 6.63 39.86
C TRP A 227 5.49 7.04 41.21
N ASN A 228 6.79 7.35 41.22
CA ASN A 228 7.56 7.69 42.42
C ASN A 228 8.49 8.90 42.20
N GLU A 229 9.06 9.43 43.27
CA GLU A 229 9.91 10.62 43.24
C GLU A 229 11.18 10.43 42.37
N THR A 230 11.69 9.24 42.26
CA THR A 230 12.89 8.95 41.46
C THR A 230 12.62 9.17 40.00
N ASP A 231 11.52 8.64 39.47
CA ASP A 231 11.18 8.80 38.05
C ASP A 231 10.66 10.20 37.72
N ARG A 232 9.94 10.85 38.64
CA ARG A 232 9.62 12.30 38.53
C ARG A 232 10.89 13.13 38.33
N THR A 233 11.92 12.88 39.17
CA THR A 233 13.22 13.54 39.07
C THR A 233 13.97 13.19 37.78
N ASN A 234 13.94 11.93 37.35
CA ASN A 234 14.56 11.48 36.10
C ASN A 234 13.99 12.21 34.88
N ILE A 235 12.65 12.32 34.79
CA ILE A 235 12.01 13.06 33.69
C ILE A 235 12.47 14.51 33.66
N VAL A 236 12.40 15.20 34.78
CA VAL A 236 12.81 16.61 34.88
C VAL A 236 14.29 16.77 34.51
N ASN A 237 15.15 15.91 34.97
CA ASN A 237 16.58 15.94 34.63
C ASN A 237 16.81 15.74 33.14
N LYS A 238 16.10 14.79 32.53
CA LYS A 238 16.16 14.55 31.08
C LYS A 238 15.74 15.80 30.31
N LEU A 239 14.62 16.42 30.66
CA LEU A 239 14.14 17.64 30.00
C LEU A 239 15.10 18.83 30.21
N LYS A 240 15.66 18.98 31.41
CA LYS A 240 16.72 19.98 31.69
C LYS A 240 18.01 19.71 30.87
N ALA A 241 18.33 18.43 30.58
CA ALA A 241 19.44 18.10 29.70
C ALA A 241 19.12 18.51 28.25
N MET A 242 17.88 18.32 27.79
CA MET A 242 17.44 18.81 26.46
C MET A 242 17.46 20.35 26.37
N CYS A 243 17.11 21.05 27.45
CA CYS A 243 17.24 22.52 27.50
C CYS A 243 18.68 23.00 27.25
N LYS A 244 19.70 22.24 27.73
CA LYS A 244 21.11 22.56 27.45
C LYS A 244 21.49 22.41 25.97
N LEU A 245 20.74 21.60 25.20
CA LEU A 245 20.89 21.43 23.76
C LEU A 245 20.12 22.51 22.95
N GLY A 246 19.42 23.41 23.64
CA GLY A 246 18.67 24.52 23.04
C GLY A 246 17.17 24.30 22.94
N VAL A 247 16.65 23.10 23.28
CA VAL A 247 15.20 22.84 23.26
C VAL A 247 14.49 23.73 24.28
N ARG A 248 13.33 24.27 23.88
CA ARG A 248 12.44 25.10 24.73
C ARG A 248 11.01 24.65 24.76
N SER A 249 10.66 23.62 23.98
CA SER A 249 9.31 23.06 23.89
C SER A 249 9.32 21.57 24.10
N PHE A 250 8.39 21.06 24.88
CA PHE A 250 8.38 19.67 25.30
C PHE A 250 6.98 19.05 25.22
N ALA A 251 6.93 17.80 24.82
CA ALA A 251 5.75 16.96 24.90
C ALA A 251 6.01 15.72 25.78
N VAL A 252 4.97 15.24 26.45
CA VAL A 252 5.00 13.99 27.20
C VAL A 252 3.93 13.08 26.62
N PHE A 253 4.33 11.91 26.13
CA PHE A 253 3.45 10.98 25.40
C PHE A 253 3.10 9.78 26.27
N TRP A 254 1.81 9.43 26.27
CA TRP A 254 1.21 8.29 26.94
C TRP A 254 0.34 7.47 25.96
N ASP A 255 0.55 7.65 24.65
CA ASP A 255 -0.17 6.94 23.61
C ASP A 255 0.25 5.47 23.54
N ASP A 256 -0.67 4.62 23.08
CA ASP A 256 -0.47 3.20 22.74
C ASP A 256 0.10 2.33 23.88
N LEU A 257 -0.35 2.57 25.10
CA LEU A 257 0.02 1.75 26.26
C LEU A 257 -0.88 0.54 26.37
N TRP A 258 -0.39 -0.62 25.99
CA TRP A 258 -1.15 -1.89 25.95
C TRP A 258 -1.64 -2.41 27.31
N ASN A 259 -1.01 -1.99 28.39
CA ASN A 259 -1.33 -2.46 29.75
C ASN A 259 -1.92 -1.36 30.64
N ASP A 260 -2.23 -0.19 30.09
CA ASP A 260 -2.84 0.92 30.83
C ASP A 260 -4.37 0.87 30.63
N ASP A 261 -5.10 0.75 31.73
CA ASP A 261 -6.58 0.80 31.75
C ASP A 261 -7.12 2.22 31.77
N GLY A 262 -6.26 3.25 31.62
CA GLY A 262 -6.62 4.65 31.72
C GLY A 262 -6.91 5.11 33.14
N SER A 263 -6.40 4.44 34.16
CA SER A 263 -6.61 4.80 35.58
C SER A 263 -5.69 5.92 36.08
N HIS A 264 -4.59 6.22 35.35
CA HIS A 264 -3.53 7.14 35.78
C HIS A 264 -3.73 8.61 35.38
N GLY A 265 -4.97 9.06 35.20
CA GLY A 265 -5.23 10.46 34.82
C GLY A 265 -4.78 11.48 35.88
N ASP A 266 -4.95 11.15 37.14
CA ASP A 266 -4.55 11.98 38.27
C ASP A 266 -3.03 12.07 38.37
N GLU A 267 -2.32 10.94 38.32
CA GLU A 267 -0.86 10.87 38.37
C GLU A 267 -0.22 11.57 37.18
N GLN A 268 -0.80 11.44 35.98
CA GLN A 268 -0.33 12.14 34.79
C GLN A 268 -0.50 13.66 34.94
N ALA A 269 -1.64 14.13 35.44
CA ALA A 269 -1.90 15.56 35.68
C ALA A 269 -0.91 16.15 36.72
N GLU A 270 -0.72 15.44 37.83
CA GLU A 270 0.24 15.85 38.88
C GLU A 270 1.68 15.91 38.36
N LEU A 271 2.08 14.90 37.56
CA LEU A 271 3.39 14.85 36.97
C LEU A 271 3.62 15.99 35.98
N MET A 272 2.63 16.30 35.13
CA MET A 272 2.71 17.40 34.17
C MET A 272 2.85 18.75 34.88
N ASN A 273 2.09 18.97 35.94
CA ASN A 273 2.20 20.17 36.76
C ASN A 273 3.58 20.29 37.41
N TYR A 274 4.10 19.18 37.95
CA TYR A 274 5.44 19.12 38.55
C TYR A 274 6.53 19.43 37.52
N ILE A 275 6.46 18.82 36.32
CA ILE A 275 7.41 19.09 35.22
C ILE A 275 7.37 20.58 34.83
N ALA A 276 6.17 21.15 34.64
CA ALA A 276 6.01 22.56 34.28
C ALA A 276 6.66 23.47 35.30
N GLN A 277 6.37 23.28 36.59
CA GLN A 277 6.95 24.06 37.68
C GLN A 277 8.48 23.97 37.72
N GLU A 278 9.04 22.77 37.62
CA GLU A 278 10.48 22.54 37.69
C GLU A 278 11.24 23.09 36.48
N LEU A 279 10.62 23.05 35.30
CA LEU A 279 11.22 23.62 34.09
C LEU A 279 11.15 25.17 34.11
N GLU A 280 9.99 25.73 34.40
CA GLU A 280 9.84 27.19 34.51
C GLU A 280 10.82 27.81 35.53
N ALA A 281 11.01 27.16 36.69
CA ALA A 281 11.96 27.60 37.69
C ALA A 281 13.43 27.57 37.22
N ALA A 282 13.79 26.63 36.33
CA ALA A 282 15.14 26.48 35.81
C ALA A 282 15.39 27.21 34.48
N TYR A 283 14.38 27.31 33.65
CA TYR A 283 14.40 27.89 32.29
C TYR A 283 13.10 28.66 32.04
N PRO A 284 13.02 29.94 32.46
CA PRO A 284 11.79 30.74 32.36
C PRO A 284 11.31 31.00 30.92
N ASP A 285 12.12 30.65 29.92
CA ASP A 285 11.85 30.78 28.49
C ASP A 285 11.31 29.46 27.85
N VAL A 286 10.97 28.46 28.66
CA VAL A 286 10.32 27.20 28.18
C VAL A 286 8.86 27.49 27.86
N ASN A 287 8.42 27.02 26.70
CA ASN A 287 7.03 27.12 26.27
C ASN A 287 6.09 26.19 27.06
N PRO A 288 4.78 26.45 27.07
CA PRO A 288 3.80 25.55 27.67
C PRO A 288 3.94 24.10 27.15
N LEU A 289 3.81 23.15 28.08
CA LEU A 289 3.96 21.73 27.77
C LEU A 289 2.81 21.21 26.92
N VAL A 290 3.05 20.10 26.23
CA VAL A 290 2.04 19.30 25.51
C VAL A 290 1.98 17.92 26.12
N ILE A 291 0.79 17.36 26.32
CA ILE A 291 0.57 15.96 26.69
C ILE A 291 -0.21 15.24 25.61
N CYS A 292 0.24 14.06 25.18
CA CYS A 292 -0.61 13.08 24.51
C CYS A 292 -1.15 12.13 25.59
N PRO A 293 -2.44 12.18 25.91
CA PRO A 293 -3.01 11.38 27.00
C PRO A 293 -3.17 9.90 26.58
N THR A 294 -3.23 8.98 27.53
CA THR A 294 -3.51 7.54 27.25
C THR A 294 -4.83 7.36 26.49
N GLN A 295 -5.87 8.13 26.86
CA GLN A 295 -7.16 8.10 26.15
C GLN A 295 -7.26 9.29 25.20
N TYR A 296 -6.52 9.24 24.12
CA TYR A 296 -6.39 10.35 23.15
C TYR A 296 -7.49 10.41 22.09
N ASN A 297 -8.49 9.50 22.13
CA ASN A 297 -9.66 9.55 21.29
C ASN A 297 -10.93 9.19 22.07
N ARG A 298 -12.11 9.56 21.52
CA ARG A 298 -13.39 9.35 22.20
C ARG A 298 -13.77 7.89 22.35
N GLY A 299 -13.40 7.05 21.37
CA GLY A 299 -13.71 5.61 21.39
C GLY A 299 -13.06 4.88 22.58
N TRP A 300 -11.94 5.40 23.09
CA TRP A 300 -11.22 4.85 24.24
C TRP A 300 -11.51 5.61 25.55
N ALA A 301 -12.16 6.77 25.45
CA ALA A 301 -12.41 7.61 26.60
C ALA A 301 -13.41 6.96 27.60
N ASN A 302 -13.02 6.94 28.87
CA ASN A 302 -13.93 6.63 29.97
C ASN A 302 -14.43 7.93 30.65
N ALA A 303 -15.40 7.80 31.57
CA ALA A 303 -16.06 8.95 32.20
C ALA A 303 -15.15 9.71 33.21
N VAL A 304 -13.97 9.22 33.54
CA VAL A 304 -13.15 9.73 34.66
C VAL A 304 -11.85 10.35 34.16
N TYR A 305 -11.12 9.71 33.26
CA TYR A 305 -9.75 10.03 32.88
C TYR A 305 -9.57 11.47 32.33
N LEU A 306 -10.26 11.80 31.23
CA LEU A 306 -10.15 13.13 30.61
C LEU A 306 -10.65 14.27 31.52
N PRO A 307 -11.78 14.11 32.29
CA PRO A 307 -12.19 15.09 33.30
C PRO A 307 -11.16 15.27 34.43
N ALA A 308 -10.46 14.21 34.85
CA ALA A 308 -9.37 14.31 35.82
C ALA A 308 -8.22 15.18 35.29
N LEU A 309 -7.72 14.88 34.09
CA LEU A 309 -6.73 15.73 33.43
C LEU A 309 -7.21 17.19 33.33
N GLY A 310 -8.46 17.41 32.89
CA GLY A 310 -9.03 18.72 32.69
C GLY A 310 -9.15 19.57 33.97
N SER A 311 -9.40 18.92 35.11
CA SER A 311 -9.62 19.60 36.40
C SER A 311 -8.35 19.78 37.22
N MET A 312 -7.36 18.89 37.10
CA MET A 312 -6.19 18.83 37.98
C MET A 312 -4.94 19.46 37.33
N MET A 313 -4.84 19.43 36.01
CA MET A 313 -3.67 19.91 35.28
C MET A 313 -3.75 21.40 35.02
N ASN A 314 -2.63 22.12 35.10
CA ASN A 314 -2.49 23.55 34.79
C ASN A 314 -3.12 23.87 33.43
N SER A 315 -3.86 24.99 33.36
CA SER A 315 -4.69 25.35 32.20
C SER A 315 -3.91 25.66 30.92
N ASP A 316 -2.66 26.01 31.04
CA ASP A 316 -1.74 26.34 29.95
C ASP A 316 -1.10 25.10 29.30
N ILE A 317 -1.15 23.94 29.94
CA ILE A 317 -0.66 22.68 29.36
C ILE A 317 -1.64 22.21 28.28
N ASN A 318 -1.13 22.00 27.06
CA ASN A 318 -1.91 21.55 25.92
C ASN A 318 -2.20 20.04 25.97
N VAL A 319 -3.42 19.62 25.61
CA VAL A 319 -3.85 18.22 25.61
C VAL A 319 -4.16 17.78 24.19
N MET A 320 -3.44 16.78 23.70
CA MET A 320 -3.63 16.23 22.35
C MET A 320 -4.90 15.38 22.26
N TRP A 321 -5.47 15.37 21.04
CA TRP A 321 -6.71 14.67 20.73
C TRP A 321 -6.78 14.31 19.25
N THR A 322 -7.17 13.05 18.91
CA THR A 322 -7.23 12.56 17.52
C THR A 322 -8.63 12.53 16.91
N GLY A 323 -9.68 12.77 17.69
CA GLY A 323 -11.07 12.69 17.22
C GLY A 323 -11.90 11.62 17.94
N ASN A 324 -13.01 11.18 17.35
CA ASN A 324 -13.83 10.10 17.91
C ASN A 324 -13.12 8.72 17.85
N SER A 325 -12.18 8.57 16.94
CA SER A 325 -11.35 7.37 16.77
C SER A 325 -9.88 7.76 16.60
N VAL A 326 -9.00 6.78 16.46
CA VAL A 326 -7.57 6.99 16.23
C VAL A 326 -7.36 7.77 14.92
N VAL A 327 -8.04 7.37 13.84
CA VAL A 327 -8.05 8.08 12.56
C VAL A 327 -9.45 8.63 12.34
N ASP A 328 -9.57 9.95 12.27
CA ASP A 328 -10.85 10.64 12.17
C ASP A 328 -10.74 11.95 11.40
N MET A 329 -11.87 12.57 11.10
CA MET A 329 -12.03 13.91 10.60
C MET A 329 -12.60 14.78 11.71
N ILE A 330 -11.99 15.93 11.96
CA ILE A 330 -12.30 16.77 13.11
C ILE A 330 -13.50 17.68 12.79
N ASN A 331 -14.54 17.56 13.54
CA ASN A 331 -15.75 18.37 13.40
C ASN A 331 -16.07 19.16 14.69
N LYS A 332 -16.98 20.12 14.58
CA LYS A 332 -17.34 21.03 15.65
C LYS A 332 -17.92 20.32 16.89
N GLY A 333 -18.77 19.33 16.67
CA GLY A 333 -19.36 18.55 17.77
C GLY A 333 -18.32 17.81 18.59
N ASP A 334 -17.30 17.28 17.93
CA ASP A 334 -16.19 16.60 18.58
C ASP A 334 -15.33 17.58 19.38
N MET A 335 -15.07 18.77 18.82
CA MET A 335 -14.35 19.84 19.52
C MET A 335 -15.11 20.35 20.76
N GLU A 336 -16.43 20.52 20.67
CA GLU A 336 -17.27 20.87 21.80
C GLU A 336 -17.19 19.80 22.91
N TRP A 337 -17.26 18.53 22.51
CA TRP A 337 -17.19 17.43 23.46
C TRP A 337 -15.84 17.37 24.18
N ILE A 338 -14.72 17.32 23.46
CA ILE A 338 -13.39 17.20 24.08
C ILE A 338 -13.05 18.43 24.94
N ASN A 339 -13.31 19.64 24.46
CA ASN A 339 -13.05 20.88 25.20
C ASN A 339 -13.85 20.90 26.51
N GLY A 340 -15.08 20.33 26.49
CA GLY A 340 -15.91 20.16 27.69
C GLY A 340 -15.31 19.16 28.69
N GLN A 341 -14.64 18.10 28.23
CA GLN A 341 -13.96 17.12 29.10
C GLN A 341 -12.70 17.71 29.74
N ILE A 342 -11.79 18.22 28.91
CA ILE A 342 -10.46 18.71 29.35
C ILE A 342 -10.44 20.16 29.88
N LYS A 343 -11.57 20.89 29.83
CA LYS A 343 -11.74 22.27 30.31
C LYS A 343 -10.80 23.31 29.67
N ARG A 344 -10.34 23.03 28.46
CA ARG A 344 -9.46 23.89 27.64
C ARG A 344 -9.63 23.57 26.16
N LYS A 345 -9.01 24.35 25.29
CA LYS A 345 -8.95 24.05 23.85
C LYS A 345 -8.06 22.83 23.63
N ALA A 346 -8.56 21.86 22.85
CA ALA A 346 -7.77 20.69 22.50
C ALA A 346 -6.66 21.03 21.52
N TYR A 347 -5.58 20.28 21.61
CA TYR A 347 -4.47 20.28 20.65
C TYR A 347 -4.67 19.10 19.70
N ILE A 348 -4.96 19.36 18.43
CA ILE A 348 -5.31 18.29 17.50
C ILE A 348 -4.06 17.56 17.01
N TRP A 349 -4.07 16.24 17.13
CA TRP A 349 -3.18 15.32 16.47
C TRP A 349 -3.97 14.63 15.35
N LEU A 350 -3.82 15.13 14.12
CA LEU A 350 -4.51 14.55 12.97
C LEU A 350 -3.74 13.33 12.45
N ASN A 351 -4.33 12.15 12.49
CA ASN A 351 -3.75 10.94 11.88
C ASN A 351 -4.01 10.89 10.36
N TYR A 352 -3.47 11.88 9.66
CA TYR A 352 -3.39 12.00 8.21
C TYR A 352 -2.22 12.94 7.86
N PRO A 353 -1.33 12.57 6.90
CA PRO A 353 -1.39 11.41 5.99
C PRO A 353 -0.69 10.13 6.51
N VAL A 354 -0.59 9.90 7.80
CA VAL A 354 0.04 8.67 8.31
C VAL A 354 -0.55 7.43 7.66
N SER A 355 0.32 6.50 7.24
CA SER A 355 -0.04 5.26 6.54
C SER A 355 0.47 3.99 7.23
N ASP A 356 0.85 4.08 8.50
CA ASP A 356 1.42 2.96 9.25
C ASP A 356 0.46 1.80 9.52
N TYR A 357 -0.83 1.99 9.30
CA TYR A 357 -1.90 0.99 9.33
C TYR A 357 -2.36 0.52 7.94
N CYS A 358 -1.83 1.12 6.87
CA CYS A 358 -2.08 0.79 5.46
C CYS A 358 -0.78 1.00 4.65
N ILE A 359 0.26 0.27 5.02
CA ILE A 359 1.65 0.48 4.57
C ILE A 359 1.89 0.29 3.07
N ASP A 360 0.98 -0.35 2.37
CA ASP A 360 0.96 -0.54 0.93
C ASP A 360 0.42 0.68 0.16
N HIS A 361 -0.21 1.63 0.85
CA HIS A 361 -0.80 2.84 0.28
C HIS A 361 0.05 4.09 0.54
N LEU A 362 0.14 4.96 -0.46
CA LEU A 362 0.54 6.36 -0.30
C LEU A 362 -0.71 7.23 -0.18
N LEU A 363 -0.71 8.14 0.78
CA LEU A 363 -1.84 9.04 1.02
C LEU A 363 -1.53 10.42 0.42
N MET A 364 -1.65 10.52 -0.92
CA MET A 364 -1.29 11.68 -1.72
C MET A 364 -2.48 12.58 -2.09
N GLY A 365 -3.66 12.28 -1.55
CA GLY A 365 -4.90 12.99 -1.87
C GLY A 365 -5.07 14.33 -1.14
N PRO A 366 -6.13 15.09 -1.49
CA PRO A 366 -6.44 16.36 -0.84
C PRO A 366 -6.81 16.15 0.63
N THR A 367 -6.44 17.11 1.47
CA THR A 367 -6.80 17.11 2.91
C THR A 367 -8.19 17.71 3.08
N TYR A 368 -9.20 16.89 3.21
CA TYR A 368 -10.61 17.32 3.35
C TYR A 368 -11.31 16.61 4.52
N GLY A 369 -12.50 17.10 4.85
CA GLY A 369 -13.41 16.46 5.83
C GLY A 369 -13.33 17.07 7.23
N ASN A 370 -12.32 17.90 7.53
CA ASN A 370 -12.29 18.69 8.75
C ASN A 370 -13.15 19.95 8.58
N ASP A 371 -13.88 20.36 9.64
CA ASP A 371 -14.70 21.58 9.62
C ASP A 371 -13.85 22.84 9.44
N LEU A 372 -14.41 23.88 8.82
CA LEU A 372 -13.72 25.14 8.52
C LEU A 372 -14.00 26.25 9.53
N ASP A 373 -14.81 26.02 10.56
CA ASP A 373 -15.22 27.00 11.56
C ASP A 373 -14.83 26.62 13.00
N ILE A 374 -13.75 25.83 13.15
CA ILE A 374 -13.29 25.30 14.45
C ILE A 374 -11.95 25.86 14.92
N ALA A 375 -11.36 26.79 14.22
CA ALA A 375 -10.05 27.38 14.58
C ALA A 375 -10.00 27.91 16.01
N ASP A 376 -11.03 28.64 16.45
CA ASP A 376 -11.13 29.20 17.79
C ASP A 376 -11.33 28.15 18.90
N MET A 377 -11.57 26.91 18.54
CA MET A 377 -11.84 25.80 19.48
C MET A 377 -10.59 24.97 19.78
N MET A 378 -9.46 25.22 19.12
CA MET A 378 -8.22 24.46 19.30
C MET A 378 -7.05 25.34 19.74
N SER A 379 -6.10 24.75 20.46
CA SER A 379 -4.84 25.39 20.85
C SER A 379 -3.72 25.10 19.85
N GLY A 380 -3.85 24.05 19.05
CA GLY A 380 -2.90 23.68 18.01
C GLY A 380 -3.46 22.58 17.11
N PHE A 381 -2.78 22.37 15.97
CA PHE A 381 -3.11 21.34 14.99
C PHE A 381 -1.82 20.81 14.36
N VAL A 382 -1.51 19.55 14.60
CA VAL A 382 -0.35 18.86 14.02
C VAL A 382 -0.78 17.60 13.28
N ALA A 383 -0.16 17.35 12.14
CA ALA A 383 -0.37 16.16 11.35
C ALA A 383 0.62 15.06 11.73
N ASN A 384 0.17 13.82 11.82
CA ASN A 384 1.04 12.65 11.82
C ASN A 384 1.29 12.23 10.35
N PRO A 385 2.54 12.29 9.86
CA PRO A 385 2.84 12.07 8.45
C PRO A 385 3.04 10.59 8.12
N MET A 386 3.18 10.27 6.81
CA MET A 386 3.71 8.99 6.37
C MET A 386 5.19 8.85 6.78
N GLU A 387 5.71 7.62 6.82
CA GLU A 387 7.17 7.36 6.90
C GLU A 387 7.94 7.87 5.66
N TYR A 388 7.24 8.29 4.63
CA TYR A 388 7.71 8.89 3.38
C TYR A 388 7.65 10.42 3.51
N ALA A 389 8.79 11.03 3.86
CA ALA A 389 8.86 12.45 4.19
C ALA A 389 8.53 13.36 2.99
N GLU A 390 9.08 13.02 1.82
CA GLU A 390 8.88 13.80 0.61
C GLU A 390 7.45 13.68 0.09
N ALA A 391 6.88 12.47 0.10
CA ALA A 391 5.48 12.24 -0.27
C ALA A 391 4.52 12.96 0.69
N SER A 392 4.83 13.01 1.98
CA SER A 392 4.02 13.71 3.00
C SER A 392 3.90 15.22 2.75
N LYS A 393 4.84 15.82 2.01
CA LYS A 393 4.83 17.27 1.71
C LYS A 393 3.56 17.71 0.96
N VAL A 394 2.94 16.84 0.16
CA VAL A 394 1.67 17.13 -0.54
C VAL A 394 0.57 17.47 0.46
N SER A 395 0.34 16.59 1.43
CA SER A 395 -0.69 16.81 2.46
C SER A 395 -0.28 17.88 3.47
N LEU A 396 1.01 17.97 3.84
CA LEU A 396 1.52 18.97 4.76
C LEU A 396 1.39 20.40 4.20
N PHE A 397 1.54 20.57 2.89
CA PHE A 397 1.25 21.87 2.24
C PHE A 397 -0.20 22.30 2.48
N SER A 398 -1.15 21.39 2.22
CA SER A 398 -2.57 21.67 2.41
C SER A 398 -2.94 21.88 3.90
N ILE A 399 -2.28 21.19 4.82
CA ILE A 399 -2.47 21.36 6.27
C ILE A 399 -1.95 22.73 6.72
N GLY A 400 -0.83 23.19 6.15
CA GLY A 400 -0.33 24.54 6.36
C GLY A 400 -1.36 25.61 5.94
N ASP A 401 -1.94 25.45 4.75
CA ASP A 401 -2.99 26.35 4.22
C ASP A 401 -4.28 26.31 5.07
N TYR A 402 -4.77 25.08 5.40
CA TYR A 402 -5.94 24.87 6.26
C TYR A 402 -5.79 25.56 7.62
N THR A 403 -4.65 25.42 8.26
CA THR A 403 -4.43 25.95 9.61
C THR A 403 -4.09 27.43 9.62
N TRP A 404 -3.59 27.96 8.50
CA TRP A 404 -3.29 29.39 8.35
C TRP A 404 -4.55 30.23 8.16
N ASN A 405 -5.37 29.90 7.15
CA ASN A 405 -6.63 30.61 6.87
C ASN A 405 -7.79 29.61 6.68
N MET A 406 -8.20 29.01 7.79
CA MET A 406 -9.20 27.93 7.79
C MET A 406 -10.52 28.31 7.09
N PRO A 407 -11.12 29.50 7.29
CA PRO A 407 -12.38 29.85 6.61
C PRO A 407 -12.28 29.95 5.08
N ALA A 408 -11.08 30.21 4.55
CA ALA A 408 -10.85 30.37 3.11
C ALA A 408 -10.23 29.12 2.46
N TYR A 409 -10.02 28.07 3.24
CA TYR A 409 -9.41 26.83 2.74
C TYR A 409 -10.30 26.14 1.71
N ASP A 410 -9.67 25.75 0.62
CA ASP A 410 -10.25 24.94 -0.44
C ASP A 410 -9.31 23.73 -0.66
N ALA A 411 -9.80 22.54 -0.38
CA ALA A 411 -8.98 21.33 -0.35
C ALA A 411 -8.39 20.99 -1.72
N ASP A 412 -9.17 21.12 -2.79
CA ASP A 412 -8.75 20.78 -4.14
C ASP A 412 -7.76 21.82 -4.68
N ALA A 413 -8.06 23.12 -4.50
CA ALA A 413 -7.18 24.21 -4.94
C ALA A 413 -5.83 24.18 -4.20
N SER A 414 -5.85 23.90 -2.88
CA SER A 414 -4.63 23.78 -2.08
C SER A 414 -3.80 22.54 -2.47
N TRP A 415 -4.46 21.44 -2.76
CA TRP A 415 -3.83 20.21 -3.23
C TRP A 415 -3.16 20.40 -4.61
N GLU A 416 -3.85 21.04 -5.56
CA GLU A 416 -3.26 21.40 -6.85
C GLU A 416 -2.04 22.33 -6.69
N ALA A 417 -2.13 23.29 -5.81
CA ALA A 417 -1.02 24.22 -5.51
C ALA A 417 0.18 23.47 -4.91
N ALA A 418 -0.06 22.49 -4.04
CA ALA A 418 0.99 21.64 -3.48
C ALA A 418 1.78 20.91 -4.57
N MET A 419 1.10 20.28 -5.51
CA MET A 419 1.74 19.55 -6.60
C MET A 419 2.51 20.48 -7.56
N LYS A 420 1.94 21.64 -7.89
CA LYS A 420 2.63 22.68 -8.69
C LYS A 420 3.86 23.24 -7.97
N TYR A 421 3.84 23.30 -6.64
CA TYR A 421 5.00 23.73 -5.86
C TYR A 421 6.10 22.66 -5.82
N ILE A 422 5.72 21.39 -5.69
CA ILE A 422 6.67 20.28 -5.54
C ILE A 422 7.29 19.90 -6.88
N MET A 423 6.50 19.85 -7.96
CA MET A 423 6.92 19.38 -9.28
C MET A 423 6.29 20.24 -10.40
N PRO A 424 6.70 21.51 -10.54
CA PRO A 424 6.09 22.45 -11.49
C PRO A 424 6.29 22.07 -12.96
N GLU A 425 7.43 21.49 -13.34
CA GLU A 425 7.76 21.15 -14.74
C GLU A 425 7.01 19.88 -15.21
N ASN A 426 6.85 18.88 -14.32
CA ASN A 426 6.16 17.61 -14.60
C ASN A 426 4.83 17.50 -13.84
N TYR A 427 4.19 18.64 -13.59
CA TYR A 427 2.95 18.74 -12.81
C TYR A 427 1.87 17.76 -13.23
N GLU A 428 1.57 17.63 -14.53
CA GLU A 428 0.48 16.79 -15.03
C GLU A 428 0.71 15.29 -14.73
N ALA A 429 1.96 14.82 -14.89
CA ALA A 429 2.31 13.44 -14.58
C ALA A 429 2.26 13.18 -13.06
N PHE A 430 2.72 14.13 -12.27
CA PHE A 430 2.72 14.02 -10.81
C PHE A 430 1.30 14.12 -10.24
N ARG A 431 0.48 15.02 -10.77
CA ARG A 431 -0.94 15.13 -10.42
C ARG A 431 -1.66 13.80 -10.68
N PHE A 432 -1.45 13.24 -11.87
CA PHE A 432 -2.05 11.96 -12.22
C PHE A 432 -1.58 10.82 -11.30
N PHE A 433 -0.31 10.81 -10.90
CA PHE A 433 0.17 9.88 -9.89
C PHE A 433 -0.54 10.06 -8.54
N CYS A 434 -0.66 11.31 -8.07
CA CYS A 434 -1.33 11.61 -6.80
C CYS A 434 -2.81 11.19 -6.80
N GLU A 435 -3.53 11.42 -7.92
CA GLU A 435 -4.94 11.01 -8.07
C GLU A 435 -5.17 9.50 -7.96
N ASN A 436 -4.16 8.70 -8.27
CA ASN A 436 -4.21 7.25 -8.22
C ASN A 436 -3.56 6.68 -6.93
N ASN A 437 -3.31 7.55 -5.93
CA ASN A 437 -2.76 7.20 -4.62
C ASN A 437 -3.49 8.00 -3.52
N ILE A 438 -4.79 7.81 -3.39
CA ILE A 438 -5.66 8.57 -2.46
C ILE A 438 -6.28 7.66 -1.41
N ASP A 439 -6.78 6.47 -1.80
CA ASP A 439 -7.52 5.59 -0.91
C ASP A 439 -6.60 4.91 0.11
N LEU A 440 -7.14 4.65 1.29
CA LEU A 440 -6.44 4.00 2.39
C LEU A 440 -6.52 2.47 2.34
N GLY A 441 -7.24 1.92 1.37
CA GLY A 441 -7.55 0.50 1.34
C GLY A 441 -8.40 0.02 2.52
N PRO A 442 -8.75 -1.25 2.56
CA PRO A 442 -9.37 -1.86 3.73
C PRO A 442 -8.43 -1.81 4.93
N ASN A 443 -8.82 -1.16 6.01
CA ASN A 443 -7.98 -0.96 7.18
C ASN A 443 -8.75 -1.09 8.50
N VAL A 444 -8.02 -1.20 9.61
CA VAL A 444 -8.61 -1.42 10.95
C VAL A 444 -9.42 -0.24 11.49
N HIS A 445 -9.24 0.96 10.92
CA HIS A 445 -9.95 2.17 11.34
C HIS A 445 -11.24 2.42 10.55
N GLY A 446 -11.43 1.70 9.42
CA GLY A 446 -12.63 1.78 8.60
C GLY A 446 -12.77 3.06 7.76
N LEU A 447 -11.82 3.99 7.86
CA LEU A 447 -11.84 5.19 7.03
C LEU A 447 -11.40 4.86 5.60
N ARG A 448 -12.13 5.38 4.61
CA ARG A 448 -11.85 5.25 3.19
C ARG A 448 -11.93 6.62 2.53
N ARG A 449 -11.16 6.82 1.45
CA ARG A 449 -11.20 8.02 0.61
C ARG A 449 -11.56 7.61 -0.82
N THR A 450 -12.84 7.77 -1.16
CA THR A 450 -13.43 7.21 -2.39
C THR A 450 -13.28 8.08 -3.64
N ASN A 451 -12.56 9.18 -3.55
CA ASN A 451 -12.28 10.10 -4.67
C ASN A 451 -10.98 9.74 -5.42
N GLU A 452 -10.48 8.51 -5.27
CA GLU A 452 -9.33 7.99 -6.03
C GLU A 452 -9.65 7.82 -7.51
N SER A 453 -8.65 8.02 -8.37
CA SER A 453 -8.70 7.75 -9.82
C SER A 453 -9.88 8.43 -10.57
N PRO A 454 -10.15 9.73 -10.38
CA PRO A 454 -11.36 10.36 -10.90
C PRO A 454 -11.46 10.31 -12.43
N GLU A 455 -10.34 10.47 -13.15
CA GLU A 455 -10.33 10.39 -14.61
C GLU A 455 -10.62 8.97 -15.10
N PHE A 456 -10.09 7.95 -14.39
CA PHE A 456 -10.37 6.56 -14.72
C PHE A 456 -11.83 6.19 -14.46
N VAL A 457 -12.41 6.66 -13.36
CA VAL A 457 -13.84 6.43 -13.03
C VAL A 457 -14.76 6.95 -14.14
N GLU A 458 -14.48 8.15 -14.69
CA GLU A 458 -15.24 8.67 -15.83
C GLU A 458 -15.02 7.84 -17.11
N ALA A 459 -13.80 7.39 -17.37
CA ALA A 459 -13.50 6.51 -18.51
C ALA A 459 -14.17 5.13 -18.36
N GLU A 460 -14.16 4.56 -17.16
CA GLU A 460 -14.87 3.31 -16.84
C GLU A 460 -16.38 3.44 -17.08
N LYS A 461 -16.97 4.56 -16.71
CA LYS A 461 -18.38 4.82 -17.00
C LYS A 461 -18.66 4.83 -18.52
N VAL A 462 -17.79 5.49 -19.30
CA VAL A 462 -17.88 5.43 -20.77
C VAL A 462 -17.75 3.99 -21.27
N TYR A 463 -16.82 3.22 -20.72
CA TYR A 463 -16.66 1.80 -21.03
C TYR A 463 -17.95 1.01 -20.76
N ARG A 464 -18.49 1.09 -19.56
CA ARG A 464 -19.70 0.34 -19.16
C ARG A 464 -20.94 0.74 -19.95
N ASP A 465 -21.10 2.01 -20.28
CA ASP A 465 -22.23 2.52 -21.10
C ASP A 465 -22.16 2.04 -22.56
N ASN A 466 -20.98 1.71 -23.08
CA ASN A 466 -20.75 1.40 -24.48
C ASN A 466 -20.36 -0.06 -24.75
N ILE A 467 -19.90 -0.83 -23.79
CA ILE A 467 -19.34 -2.18 -24.03
C ILE A 467 -20.29 -3.11 -24.82
N ALA A 468 -21.59 -2.99 -24.61
CA ALA A 468 -22.60 -3.77 -25.33
C ALA A 468 -23.09 -3.12 -26.63
N LYS A 469 -22.76 -1.83 -26.88
CA LYS A 469 -23.28 -1.06 -28.02
C LYS A 469 -22.21 -0.77 -29.06
N ASP A 470 -21.06 -0.30 -28.60
CA ASP A 470 -19.89 0.08 -29.39
C ASP A 470 -18.63 -0.26 -28.60
N ARG A 471 -18.17 -1.49 -28.79
CA ARG A 471 -17.03 -2.03 -28.08
C ARG A 471 -15.74 -1.26 -28.36
N ALA A 472 -15.59 -0.69 -29.56
CA ALA A 472 -14.42 0.11 -29.93
C ALA A 472 -14.37 1.42 -29.13
N VAL A 473 -15.52 2.11 -28.96
CA VAL A 473 -15.60 3.31 -28.10
C VAL A 473 -15.32 2.96 -26.64
N ALA A 474 -15.85 1.84 -26.14
CA ALA A 474 -15.59 1.40 -24.77
C ALA A 474 -14.10 1.21 -24.49
N PHE A 475 -13.41 0.45 -25.33
CA PHE A 475 -11.98 0.16 -25.14
C PHE A 475 -11.07 1.35 -25.46
N ALA A 476 -11.51 2.28 -26.33
CA ALA A 476 -10.76 3.52 -26.58
C ALA A 476 -10.69 4.40 -25.32
N ALA A 477 -11.80 4.54 -24.59
CA ALA A 477 -11.86 5.38 -23.39
C ALA A 477 -10.90 4.89 -22.29
N ILE A 478 -10.93 3.59 -21.97
CA ILE A 478 -10.02 3.03 -20.96
C ILE A 478 -8.57 2.93 -21.47
N GLY A 479 -8.38 2.72 -22.78
CA GLY A 479 -7.06 2.65 -23.41
C GLY A 479 -6.30 3.98 -23.31
N GLU A 480 -6.98 5.12 -23.43
CA GLU A 480 -6.38 6.42 -23.19
C GLU A 480 -5.85 6.55 -21.75
N GLN A 481 -6.63 6.09 -20.78
CA GLN A 481 -6.21 6.10 -19.37
C GLN A 481 -4.99 5.20 -19.12
N PHE A 482 -4.98 3.97 -19.62
CA PHE A 482 -3.84 3.09 -19.45
C PHE A 482 -2.54 3.59 -20.11
N ASN A 483 -2.66 4.26 -21.26
CA ASN A 483 -1.53 4.97 -21.85
C ASN A 483 -1.04 6.10 -20.95
N LYS A 484 -1.97 6.85 -20.30
CA LYS A 484 -1.61 7.90 -19.34
C LYS A 484 -0.91 7.34 -18.10
N PHE A 485 -1.36 6.18 -17.57
CA PHE A 485 -0.66 5.47 -16.50
C PHE A 485 0.79 5.16 -16.87
N ALA A 486 1.00 4.53 -18.02
CA ALA A 486 2.32 4.14 -18.47
C ALA A 486 3.23 5.34 -18.76
N SER A 487 2.72 6.36 -19.46
CA SER A 487 3.50 7.53 -19.85
C SER A 487 3.82 8.45 -18.67
N SER A 488 2.87 8.68 -17.76
CA SER A 488 3.13 9.48 -16.54
C SER A 488 4.16 8.80 -15.65
N ALA A 489 4.07 7.47 -15.47
CA ALA A 489 5.08 6.73 -14.74
C ALA A 489 6.47 6.83 -15.38
N GLU A 490 6.58 6.76 -16.70
CA GLU A 490 7.87 6.90 -17.41
C GLU A 490 8.46 8.31 -17.21
N ILE A 491 7.65 9.36 -17.27
CA ILE A 491 8.09 10.72 -16.97
C ILE A 491 8.65 10.81 -15.55
N LEU A 492 7.93 10.29 -14.56
CA LEU A 492 8.34 10.36 -13.16
C LEU A 492 9.58 9.50 -12.84
N LEU A 493 9.80 8.41 -13.58
CA LEU A 493 10.99 7.55 -13.42
C LEU A 493 12.25 8.14 -14.06
N THR A 494 12.09 9.08 -14.98
CA THR A 494 13.20 9.62 -15.78
C THR A 494 13.52 11.08 -15.51
N THR A 495 12.70 11.79 -14.75
CA THR A 495 12.93 13.19 -14.41
C THR A 495 13.96 13.35 -13.28
N ASP A 496 14.79 14.41 -13.37
CA ASP A 496 15.64 14.86 -12.26
C ASP A 496 14.92 15.84 -11.32
N GLU A 497 13.70 16.27 -11.68
CA GLU A 497 12.89 17.16 -10.87
C GLU A 497 12.40 16.42 -9.62
N ALA A 498 12.52 17.06 -8.46
CA ALA A 498 12.16 16.49 -7.17
C ALA A 498 12.74 15.06 -6.93
N ALA A 499 14.01 14.85 -7.29
CA ALA A 499 14.68 13.54 -7.28
C ALA A 499 14.59 12.81 -5.93
N ALA A 500 14.55 13.52 -4.80
CA ALA A 500 14.35 12.93 -3.49
C ALA A 500 12.96 12.27 -3.38
N LEU A 501 11.91 12.95 -3.86
CA LEU A 501 10.55 12.44 -3.89
C LEU A 501 10.42 11.23 -4.84
N THR A 502 10.84 11.37 -6.10
CA THR A 502 10.72 10.28 -7.08
C THR A 502 11.48 9.03 -6.65
N SER A 503 12.64 9.20 -6.00
CA SER A 503 13.38 8.09 -5.40
C SER A 503 12.66 7.45 -4.21
N GLU A 504 11.99 8.24 -3.38
CA GLU A 504 11.24 7.74 -2.21
C GLU A 504 10.02 6.91 -2.63
N ILE A 505 9.27 7.37 -3.64
CA ILE A 505 8.04 6.73 -4.12
C ILE A 505 8.25 5.84 -5.37
N GLU A 506 9.49 5.60 -5.78
CA GLU A 506 9.82 4.79 -6.98
C GLU A 506 9.04 3.47 -7.05
N PRO A 507 8.88 2.68 -5.97
CA PRO A 507 8.11 1.43 -6.03
C PRO A 507 6.65 1.62 -6.49
N TRP A 508 5.98 2.69 -6.06
CA TRP A 508 4.61 3.01 -6.51
C TRP A 508 4.60 3.51 -7.95
N ILE A 509 5.60 4.27 -8.39
CA ILE A 509 5.72 4.68 -9.80
C ILE A 509 5.95 3.46 -10.70
N GLN A 510 6.78 2.51 -10.30
CA GLN A 510 6.97 1.25 -11.01
C GLN A 510 5.67 0.43 -11.07
N SER A 511 4.94 0.34 -9.96
CA SER A 511 3.62 -0.31 -9.91
C SER A 511 2.65 0.33 -10.89
N MET A 512 2.58 1.66 -10.92
CA MET A 512 1.77 2.44 -11.87
C MET A 512 2.13 2.15 -13.32
N LYS A 513 3.43 2.04 -13.64
CA LYS A 513 3.92 1.69 -14.99
C LYS A 513 3.39 0.32 -15.44
N HIS A 514 3.57 -0.69 -14.60
CA HIS A 514 3.10 -2.05 -14.91
C HIS A 514 1.58 -2.13 -14.98
N MET A 515 0.86 -1.38 -14.15
CA MET A 515 -0.59 -1.25 -14.23
C MET A 515 -1.03 -0.69 -15.58
N GLY A 516 -0.40 0.38 -16.07
CA GLY A 516 -0.64 0.93 -17.41
C GLY A 516 -0.37 -0.08 -18.51
N GLN A 517 0.74 -0.80 -18.43
CA GLN A 517 1.11 -1.83 -19.42
C GLN A 517 0.15 -3.02 -19.41
N ARG A 518 -0.37 -3.44 -18.25
CA ARG A 518 -1.45 -4.44 -18.14
C ARG A 518 -2.70 -3.97 -18.88
N GLY A 519 -3.10 -2.73 -18.65
CA GLY A 519 -4.27 -2.13 -19.30
C GLY A 519 -4.11 -2.02 -20.83
N ILE A 520 -2.94 -1.61 -21.31
CA ILE A 520 -2.63 -1.57 -22.76
C ILE A 520 -2.73 -2.99 -23.34
N ALA A 521 -2.20 -4.00 -22.64
CA ALA A 521 -2.30 -5.38 -23.08
C ALA A 521 -3.76 -5.87 -23.16
N LEU A 522 -4.63 -5.48 -22.21
CA LEU A 522 -6.07 -5.78 -22.28
C LEU A 522 -6.75 -5.17 -23.50
N VAL A 523 -6.43 -3.93 -23.84
CA VAL A 523 -6.96 -3.29 -25.06
C VAL A 523 -6.54 -4.06 -26.30
N GLU A 524 -5.27 -4.49 -26.37
CA GLU A 524 -4.79 -5.28 -27.51
C GLU A 524 -5.35 -6.71 -27.52
N MET A 525 -5.65 -7.31 -26.36
CA MET A 525 -6.40 -8.57 -26.29
C MET A 525 -7.81 -8.43 -26.89
N ASN A 526 -8.51 -7.32 -26.57
CA ASN A 526 -9.80 -7.01 -27.15
C ASN A 526 -9.73 -6.80 -28.67
N ASN A 527 -8.71 -6.06 -29.14
CA ASN A 527 -8.47 -5.84 -30.57
C ASN A 527 -8.24 -7.17 -31.30
N ALA A 528 -7.45 -8.06 -30.70
CA ALA A 528 -7.18 -9.39 -31.24
C ALA A 528 -8.46 -10.25 -31.40
N LEU A 529 -9.37 -10.22 -30.43
CA LEU A 529 -10.69 -10.88 -30.54
C LEU A 529 -11.51 -10.28 -31.69
N SER A 530 -11.50 -8.97 -31.85
CA SER A 530 -12.23 -8.29 -32.91
C SER A 530 -11.65 -8.56 -34.30
N GLU A 531 -10.35 -8.83 -34.39
CA GLU A 531 -9.61 -9.19 -35.61
C GLU A 531 -9.65 -10.71 -35.92
N ASP A 532 -10.32 -11.50 -35.10
CA ASP A 532 -10.31 -12.97 -35.15
C ASP A 532 -8.87 -13.55 -35.14
N ASN A 533 -8.02 -13.02 -34.27
CA ASN A 533 -6.60 -13.33 -34.20
C ASN A 533 -6.21 -13.91 -32.82
N PRO A 534 -6.36 -15.24 -32.63
CA PRO A 534 -6.06 -15.89 -31.36
C PRO A 534 -4.59 -15.77 -30.92
N GLU A 535 -3.67 -15.72 -31.89
CA GLU A 535 -2.23 -15.63 -31.61
C GLU A 535 -1.87 -14.27 -31.00
N LYS A 536 -2.41 -13.18 -31.58
CA LYS A 536 -2.24 -11.82 -31.05
C LYS A 536 -2.87 -11.69 -29.65
N PHE A 537 -4.00 -12.39 -29.42
CA PHE A 537 -4.60 -12.44 -28.09
C PHE A 537 -3.64 -13.04 -27.06
N ILE A 538 -3.06 -14.20 -27.36
CA ILE A 538 -2.14 -14.91 -26.46
C ILE A 538 -0.88 -14.08 -26.20
N GLU A 539 -0.31 -13.48 -27.25
CA GLU A 539 0.85 -12.58 -27.09
C GLU A 539 0.57 -11.49 -26.06
N ASN A 540 -0.58 -10.84 -26.17
CA ASN A 540 -0.94 -9.75 -25.26
C ASN A 540 -1.39 -10.25 -23.89
N TYR A 541 -2.01 -11.42 -23.81
CA TYR A 541 -2.25 -12.08 -22.53
C TYR A 541 -0.96 -12.38 -21.78
N MET A 542 0.08 -12.84 -22.47
CA MET A 542 1.40 -13.07 -21.86
C MET A 542 2.03 -11.77 -21.37
N LYS A 543 1.92 -10.66 -22.14
CA LYS A 543 2.34 -9.32 -21.68
C LYS A 543 1.56 -8.86 -20.45
N TYR A 544 0.25 -9.09 -20.42
CA TYR A 544 -0.57 -8.80 -19.24
C TYR A 544 -0.05 -9.56 -18.02
N LYS A 545 0.19 -10.87 -18.14
CA LYS A 545 0.70 -11.71 -17.05
C LYS A 545 2.11 -11.33 -16.62
N GLU A 546 3.02 -11.07 -17.54
CA GLU A 546 4.38 -10.62 -17.24
C GLU A 546 4.36 -9.32 -16.41
N ASN A 547 3.52 -8.35 -16.79
CA ASN A 547 3.39 -7.10 -16.04
C ASN A 547 2.66 -7.28 -14.71
N GLU A 548 1.69 -8.19 -14.61
CA GLU A 548 1.04 -8.56 -13.36
C GLU A 548 2.04 -9.16 -12.36
N GLU A 549 2.88 -10.07 -12.81
CA GLU A 549 3.94 -10.71 -12.01
C GLU A 549 5.02 -9.69 -11.61
N ALA A 550 5.44 -8.85 -12.55
CA ALA A 550 6.41 -7.79 -12.29
C ALA A 550 5.88 -6.79 -11.25
N GLN A 551 4.62 -6.36 -11.38
CA GLN A 551 3.96 -5.50 -10.41
C GLN A 551 3.86 -6.18 -9.03
N ALA A 552 3.45 -7.43 -8.98
CA ALA A 552 3.34 -8.21 -7.75
C ALA A 552 4.70 -8.45 -7.06
N ALA A 553 5.79 -8.42 -7.79
CA ALA A 553 7.15 -8.58 -7.28
C ALA A 553 7.74 -7.30 -6.68
N ILE A 554 7.16 -6.13 -6.97
CA ILE A 554 7.64 -4.85 -6.44
C ILE A 554 7.43 -4.82 -4.92
N ARG A 555 8.44 -4.31 -4.23
CA ARG A 555 8.38 -4.08 -2.77
C ARG A 555 8.88 -2.67 -2.47
N SER A 556 8.26 -2.03 -1.47
CA SER A 556 8.77 -0.78 -0.93
C SER A 556 10.17 -0.99 -0.35
N ARG A 557 10.96 0.07 -0.31
CA ARG A 557 12.34 -0.03 0.22
C ARG A 557 12.29 -0.17 1.73
N ASP A 558 13.12 -1.08 2.25
CA ASP A 558 13.44 -1.13 3.66
C ASP A 558 14.66 -0.24 3.93
N PHE A 559 14.44 0.93 4.50
CA PHE A 559 15.51 1.87 4.84
C PHE A 559 16.20 1.58 6.17
N SER A 560 15.62 0.74 7.03
CA SER A 560 16.08 0.55 8.42
C SER A 560 16.31 -0.90 8.83
N GLY A 561 16.17 -1.88 7.92
CA GLY A 561 16.12 -3.30 8.30
C GLY A 561 14.81 -3.68 9.00
N SER A 562 13.79 -2.84 8.92
CA SER A 562 12.44 -3.09 9.41
C SER A 562 11.75 -4.15 8.54
N LEU A 563 10.90 -4.96 9.17
CA LEU A 563 10.10 -5.98 8.47
C LEU A 563 8.86 -5.38 7.74
N ARG A 564 8.72 -4.06 7.69
CA ARG A 564 7.58 -3.37 7.09
C ARG A 564 7.80 -3.10 5.61
N ILE A 565 7.92 -4.17 4.82
CA ILE A 565 8.00 -4.10 3.36
C ILE A 565 6.61 -4.30 2.79
N ALA A 566 6.12 -3.33 2.03
CA ALA A 566 4.82 -3.36 1.40
C ALA A 566 4.90 -3.68 -0.11
N SER A 567 3.81 -4.22 -0.65
CA SER A 567 3.57 -4.27 -2.10
C SER A 567 2.78 -3.03 -2.48
N PRO A 568 3.35 -2.11 -3.31
CA PRO A 568 2.69 -0.85 -3.62
C PRO A 568 1.30 -1.00 -4.22
N ALA A 569 0.31 -0.39 -3.60
CA ALA A 569 -1.06 -0.31 -4.08
C ALA A 569 -1.30 1.03 -4.79
N VAL A 570 -1.62 0.99 -6.08
CA VAL A 570 -1.93 2.17 -6.92
C VAL A 570 -3.27 1.92 -7.58
N GLY A 571 -4.16 2.93 -7.63
CA GLY A 571 -5.49 2.79 -8.23
C GLY A 571 -6.28 1.61 -7.65
N SER A 572 -6.05 1.32 -6.38
CA SER A 572 -6.47 0.09 -5.71
C SER A 572 -7.99 -0.04 -5.60
N LEU A 573 -8.69 1.09 -5.57
CA LEU A 573 -10.13 1.12 -5.38
C LEU A 573 -10.90 0.84 -6.70
N TYR A 574 -10.41 1.34 -7.83
CA TYR A 574 -11.14 1.25 -9.10
C TYR A 574 -10.34 0.57 -10.21
N VAL A 575 -9.08 0.94 -10.41
CA VAL A 575 -8.29 0.51 -11.57
C VAL A 575 -7.91 -0.97 -11.46
N GLU A 576 -7.36 -1.39 -10.33
CA GLU A 576 -6.94 -2.79 -10.12
C GLU A 576 -8.12 -3.78 -10.17
N PRO A 577 -9.29 -3.52 -9.55
CA PRO A 577 -10.46 -4.36 -9.72
C PRO A 577 -10.96 -4.44 -11.18
N PHE A 578 -10.99 -3.31 -11.88
CA PHE A 578 -11.38 -3.26 -13.28
C PHE A 578 -10.46 -4.09 -14.18
N LEU A 579 -9.14 -3.98 -14.00
CA LEU A 579 -8.16 -4.77 -14.77
C LEU A 579 -8.43 -6.27 -14.64
N LYS A 580 -8.69 -6.74 -13.42
CA LYS A 580 -9.00 -8.17 -13.15
C LYS A 580 -10.32 -8.60 -13.76
N GLU A 581 -11.36 -7.79 -13.63
CA GLU A 581 -12.68 -8.05 -14.22
C GLU A 581 -12.59 -8.15 -15.75
N CYS A 582 -12.01 -7.12 -16.38
CA CYS A 582 -11.88 -7.04 -17.83
C CYS A 582 -11.01 -8.18 -18.40
N ALA A 583 -9.90 -8.52 -17.72
CA ALA A 583 -9.09 -9.69 -18.10
C ALA A 583 -9.90 -10.98 -18.07
N GLY A 584 -10.70 -11.19 -17.02
CA GLY A 584 -11.58 -12.35 -16.88
C GLY A 584 -12.59 -12.45 -18.00
N GLU A 585 -13.24 -11.33 -18.37
CA GLU A 585 -14.20 -11.29 -19.49
C GLU A 585 -13.54 -11.60 -20.83
N LEU A 586 -12.35 -11.05 -21.11
CA LEU A 586 -11.63 -11.28 -22.35
C LEU A 586 -11.15 -12.74 -22.46
N ILE A 587 -10.67 -13.32 -21.34
CA ILE A 587 -10.28 -14.74 -21.29
C ILE A 587 -11.49 -15.65 -21.53
N ALA A 588 -12.66 -15.31 -20.95
CA ALA A 588 -13.89 -16.07 -21.16
C ALA A 588 -14.34 -16.00 -22.63
N ALA A 589 -14.32 -14.80 -23.23
CA ALA A 589 -14.64 -14.62 -24.64
C ALA A 589 -13.69 -15.38 -25.58
N TYR A 590 -12.40 -15.39 -25.26
CA TYR A 590 -11.40 -16.18 -25.98
C TYR A 590 -11.71 -17.67 -25.93
N LYS A 591 -11.98 -18.21 -24.73
CA LYS A 591 -12.31 -19.63 -24.52
C LYS A 591 -13.62 -20.04 -25.22
N GLU A 592 -14.57 -19.13 -25.37
CA GLU A 592 -15.82 -19.38 -26.10
C GLU A 592 -15.60 -19.37 -27.62
N SER A 593 -14.73 -18.50 -28.11
CA SER A 593 -14.51 -18.29 -29.55
C SER A 593 -13.55 -19.28 -30.16
N TYR A 594 -12.59 -19.79 -29.37
CA TYR A 594 -11.52 -20.66 -29.88
C TYR A 594 -11.46 -21.98 -29.11
N ASP A 595 -11.43 -23.08 -29.84
CA ASP A 595 -11.30 -24.45 -29.30
C ASP A 595 -9.84 -24.80 -28.88
N TYR A 596 -9.02 -23.75 -28.66
CA TYR A 596 -7.62 -23.88 -28.25
C TYR A 596 -7.54 -23.96 -26.73
N ARG A 597 -7.28 -25.15 -26.21
CA ARG A 597 -6.80 -25.35 -24.83
C ARG A 597 -5.29 -25.11 -24.78
N LEU A 598 -4.85 -23.89 -24.82
CA LEU A 598 -3.47 -23.58 -24.46
C LEU A 598 -3.36 -23.63 -22.94
N ASP A 599 -2.39 -24.37 -22.40
CA ASP A 599 -2.07 -24.43 -20.95
C ASP A 599 -1.41 -23.13 -20.44
N ILE A 600 -1.72 -21.98 -21.06
CA ILE A 600 -1.30 -20.64 -20.62
C ILE A 600 -2.15 -20.12 -19.47
N PHE A 601 -3.31 -20.72 -19.23
CA PHE A 601 -4.16 -20.33 -18.11
C PHE A 601 -3.81 -21.16 -16.88
N PRO A 602 -3.88 -20.58 -15.66
CA PRO A 602 -3.56 -21.29 -14.42
C PRO A 602 -4.30 -22.62 -14.34
N ALA A 603 -3.59 -23.69 -13.97
CA ALA A 603 -4.19 -25.00 -13.80
C ALA A 603 -5.32 -24.95 -12.78
N GLN A 604 -6.51 -25.40 -13.15
CA GLN A 604 -7.65 -25.48 -12.26
C GLN A 604 -7.49 -26.68 -11.33
N VAL A 605 -7.67 -26.46 -10.03
CA VAL A 605 -7.72 -27.53 -9.03
C VAL A 605 -8.99 -28.37 -9.18
N LEU A 606 -10.08 -27.73 -9.64
CA LEU A 606 -11.39 -28.34 -9.83
C LEU A 606 -12.00 -27.81 -11.12
N GLU A 607 -12.50 -28.67 -11.97
CA GLU A 607 -13.19 -28.29 -13.22
C GLU A 607 -14.51 -27.56 -12.91
N ASN A 608 -14.91 -26.64 -13.80
CA ASN A 608 -16.22 -26.00 -13.70
C ASN A 608 -17.33 -27.05 -13.93
N GLY A 609 -18.27 -27.12 -13.01
CA GLY A 609 -19.32 -28.15 -13.10
C GLY A 609 -20.29 -28.12 -11.93
N THR A 610 -21.17 -29.15 -11.93
CA THR A 610 -22.10 -29.40 -10.82
C THR A 610 -21.58 -30.53 -9.96
N TYR A 611 -21.56 -30.31 -8.65
CA TYR A 611 -20.96 -31.20 -7.67
C TYR A 611 -21.90 -31.47 -6.50
N TYR A 612 -21.72 -32.63 -5.87
CA TYR A 612 -22.11 -32.83 -4.48
C TYR A 612 -20.97 -32.36 -3.57
N ILE A 613 -21.26 -31.51 -2.61
CA ILE A 613 -20.34 -31.16 -1.54
C ILE A 613 -20.64 -32.08 -0.36
N MET A 614 -19.69 -32.94 -0.02
CA MET A 614 -19.87 -33.95 1.00
C MET A 614 -18.86 -33.84 2.13
N HIS A 615 -19.30 -34.22 3.33
CA HIS A 615 -18.44 -34.37 4.49
C HIS A 615 -18.83 -35.62 5.27
N ASN A 616 -17.90 -36.54 5.46
CA ASN A 616 -18.12 -37.84 6.12
C ASN A 616 -19.35 -38.58 5.60
N GLY A 617 -19.49 -38.67 4.29
CA GLY A 617 -20.60 -39.38 3.62
C GLY A 617 -21.97 -38.67 3.70
N ARG A 618 -22.00 -37.43 4.15
CA ARG A 618 -23.22 -36.58 4.21
C ARG A 618 -23.17 -35.51 3.15
N TYR A 619 -24.31 -35.18 2.55
CA TYR A 619 -24.50 -34.24 1.46
C TYR A 619 -24.91 -32.87 2.00
N LEU A 620 -24.22 -31.80 1.60
CA LEU A 620 -24.60 -30.40 1.90
C LEU A 620 -25.93 -30.11 1.19
N THR A 621 -26.96 -29.78 1.96
CA THR A 621 -28.34 -29.70 1.48
C THR A 621 -28.95 -28.34 1.79
N ASN A 622 -29.45 -27.62 0.78
CA ASN A 622 -30.27 -26.44 0.92
C ASN A 622 -31.68 -26.85 1.42
N THR A 623 -31.92 -26.75 2.72
CA THR A 623 -33.19 -27.14 3.33
C THR A 623 -34.23 -26.04 3.29
N GLN A 624 -33.88 -24.81 3.00
CA GLN A 624 -34.74 -23.63 2.97
C GLN A 624 -34.50 -22.79 1.71
N PRO A 625 -34.91 -23.28 0.52
CA PRO A 625 -34.78 -22.51 -0.71
C PRO A 625 -35.47 -21.17 -0.63
N ASN A 626 -34.89 -20.13 -1.19
CA ASN A 626 -35.38 -18.75 -1.23
C ASN A 626 -35.58 -18.07 0.14
N VAL A 627 -35.03 -18.63 1.22
CA VAL A 627 -35.05 -17.98 2.54
C VAL A 627 -33.74 -17.27 2.79
N ALA A 628 -33.76 -15.93 2.89
CA ALA A 628 -32.59 -15.12 3.16
C ALA A 628 -31.92 -15.54 4.49
N SER A 629 -30.57 -15.45 4.52
CA SER A 629 -29.76 -15.81 5.68
C SER A 629 -29.93 -17.25 6.19
N SER A 630 -30.54 -18.12 5.39
CA SER A 630 -30.61 -19.55 5.72
C SER A 630 -29.26 -20.23 5.49
N ALA A 631 -28.98 -21.28 6.25
CA ALA A 631 -27.75 -22.07 6.10
C ALA A 631 -28.10 -23.48 5.62
N PRO A 632 -27.35 -24.02 4.62
CA PRO A 632 -27.45 -25.43 4.25
C PRO A 632 -26.93 -26.32 5.38
N ILE A 633 -27.40 -27.57 5.42
CA ILE A 633 -26.96 -28.55 6.42
C ILE A 633 -26.56 -29.88 5.76
N PHE A 634 -25.67 -30.61 6.41
CA PHE A 634 -25.26 -31.95 5.97
C PHE A 634 -26.30 -32.99 6.33
N LYS A 635 -26.84 -33.71 5.36
CA LYS A 635 -27.80 -34.84 5.48
C LYS A 635 -27.18 -36.15 5.01
N SER A 636 -27.56 -37.23 5.65
CA SER A 636 -27.00 -38.58 5.40
C SER A 636 -27.59 -39.33 4.18
N ALA A 637 -28.64 -38.77 3.56
CA ALA A 637 -29.27 -39.43 2.40
C ALA A 637 -29.34 -38.48 1.21
N VAL A 638 -29.23 -39.04 0.00
CA VAL A 638 -29.51 -38.32 -1.23
C VAL A 638 -30.98 -37.91 -1.28
N ASP A 639 -31.24 -36.68 -1.65
CA ASP A 639 -32.61 -36.20 -1.87
C ASP A 639 -33.09 -36.60 -3.26
N THR A 640 -33.74 -37.73 -3.36
CA THR A 640 -34.25 -38.22 -4.63
C THR A 640 -35.48 -37.48 -5.15
N ILE A 641 -36.10 -36.66 -4.31
CA ILE A 641 -37.31 -35.90 -4.67
C ILE A 641 -36.94 -34.54 -5.22
N ARG A 642 -35.94 -33.89 -4.62
CA ARG A 642 -35.41 -32.58 -5.03
C ARG A 642 -33.88 -32.60 -5.01
N PRO A 643 -33.23 -33.28 -5.95
CA PRO A 643 -31.79 -33.45 -5.99
C PRO A 643 -31.07 -32.10 -6.11
N GLN A 644 -31.67 -31.12 -6.80
CA GLN A 644 -31.08 -29.76 -6.98
C GLN A 644 -30.75 -29.05 -5.66
N ARG A 645 -31.36 -29.44 -4.54
CA ARG A 645 -31.03 -28.94 -3.20
C ARG A 645 -29.67 -29.40 -2.69
N GLN A 646 -29.13 -30.48 -3.23
CA GLN A 646 -27.80 -31.02 -2.90
C GLN A 646 -26.78 -30.78 -3.99
N GLU A 647 -27.22 -30.28 -5.13
CA GLU A 647 -26.38 -29.98 -6.27
C GLU A 647 -25.84 -28.56 -6.18
N TRP A 648 -24.54 -28.42 -6.38
CA TRP A 648 -23.80 -27.15 -6.26
C TRP A 648 -23.01 -26.89 -7.51
N LYS A 649 -23.30 -25.79 -8.20
CA LYS A 649 -22.50 -25.34 -9.33
C LYS A 649 -21.24 -24.68 -8.76
N ILE A 650 -20.10 -25.25 -9.08
CA ILE A 650 -18.79 -24.70 -8.71
C ILE A 650 -18.13 -24.23 -10.00
N SER A 651 -17.72 -22.96 -10.05
CA SER A 651 -17.09 -22.36 -11.22
C SER A 651 -15.93 -21.47 -10.79
N LEU A 652 -14.80 -21.55 -11.52
CA LEU A 652 -13.67 -20.66 -11.35
C LEU A 652 -14.02 -19.30 -11.95
N ASP A 653 -13.87 -18.25 -11.16
CA ASP A 653 -13.88 -16.88 -11.63
C ASP A 653 -12.45 -16.53 -12.07
N ALA A 654 -12.26 -16.40 -13.37
CA ALA A 654 -10.93 -16.17 -13.95
C ALA A 654 -10.34 -14.81 -13.53
N SER A 655 -11.18 -13.82 -13.20
CA SER A 655 -10.71 -12.48 -12.76
C SER A 655 -10.07 -12.50 -11.37
N THR A 656 -10.54 -13.37 -10.48
CA THR A 656 -10.07 -13.50 -9.11
C THR A 656 -9.21 -14.75 -8.88
N ASN A 657 -9.15 -15.66 -9.84
CA ASN A 657 -8.62 -17.03 -9.72
C ASN A 657 -9.19 -17.79 -8.50
N ARG A 658 -10.46 -17.56 -8.18
CA ARG A 658 -11.19 -18.14 -7.06
C ARG A 658 -12.50 -18.76 -7.52
N TYR A 659 -13.01 -19.70 -6.76
CA TYR A 659 -14.24 -20.41 -7.09
C TYR A 659 -15.47 -19.72 -6.48
N LYS A 660 -16.56 -19.73 -7.23
CA LYS A 660 -17.92 -19.41 -6.75
C LYS A 660 -18.70 -20.69 -6.52
N ILE A 661 -19.49 -20.76 -5.45
CA ILE A 661 -20.31 -21.93 -5.09
C ILE A 661 -21.78 -21.50 -5.04
N VAL A 662 -22.59 -22.05 -5.95
CA VAL A 662 -23.98 -21.68 -6.16
C VAL A 662 -24.88 -22.91 -6.03
N ASN A 663 -25.97 -22.80 -5.26
CA ASN A 663 -26.96 -23.90 -5.18
C ASN A 663 -27.83 -23.97 -6.44
N VAL A 664 -28.02 -25.14 -6.99
CA VAL A 664 -28.78 -25.36 -8.23
C VAL A 664 -30.27 -25.12 -8.08
N GLU A 665 -30.85 -25.37 -6.89
CA GLU A 665 -32.31 -25.24 -6.64
C GLU A 665 -32.79 -23.79 -6.74
N ASP A 666 -31.98 -22.81 -6.24
CA ASP A 666 -32.41 -21.42 -6.14
C ASP A 666 -31.39 -20.38 -6.61
N SER A 667 -30.30 -20.83 -7.21
CA SER A 667 -29.23 -20.00 -7.79
C SER A 667 -28.58 -19.01 -6.83
N ARG A 668 -28.62 -19.25 -5.51
CA ARG A 668 -28.01 -18.40 -4.51
C ARG A 668 -26.58 -18.81 -4.19
N TYR A 669 -25.77 -17.79 -3.94
CA TYR A 669 -24.38 -17.95 -3.51
C TYR A 669 -24.32 -18.24 -2.01
N LEU A 670 -23.32 -19.01 -1.60
CA LEU A 670 -22.91 -19.07 -0.21
C LEU A 670 -21.89 -17.97 0.07
N ASN A 671 -22.00 -17.34 1.22
CA ASN A 671 -20.99 -16.40 1.70
C ASN A 671 -19.89 -17.16 2.48
N GLU A 672 -18.90 -16.42 2.94
CA GLU A 672 -17.76 -16.94 3.72
C GLU A 672 -18.16 -17.82 4.92
N ASN A 673 -19.32 -17.56 5.51
CA ASN A 673 -19.84 -18.32 6.65
C ASN A 673 -20.64 -19.56 6.24
N GLY A 674 -20.72 -19.89 4.96
CA GLY A 674 -21.56 -20.95 4.44
C GLY A 674 -23.05 -20.69 4.60
N VAL A 675 -23.48 -19.43 4.53
CA VAL A 675 -24.86 -18.97 4.64
C VAL A 675 -25.28 -18.34 3.31
N PHE A 676 -26.54 -18.53 2.91
CA PHE A 676 -27.08 -17.91 1.72
C PHE A 676 -27.29 -16.42 1.89
N THR A 677 -26.84 -15.63 0.94
CA THR A 677 -27.07 -14.18 0.90
C THR A 677 -28.44 -13.82 0.35
N ALA A 678 -28.92 -12.62 0.72
CA ALA A 678 -30.23 -12.13 0.31
C ALA A 678 -30.23 -11.52 -1.10
N SER A 679 -29.08 -11.14 -1.63
CA SER A 679 -28.97 -10.43 -2.91
C SER A 679 -27.90 -10.98 -3.82
N ASN A 680 -28.22 -11.01 -5.10
CA ASN A 680 -27.28 -11.26 -6.18
C ASN A 680 -26.50 -9.97 -6.50
N GLU A 681 -25.18 -10.05 -6.51
CA GLU A 681 -24.24 -9.28 -7.34
C GLU A 681 -24.19 -7.74 -7.29
N THR A 682 -24.91 -7.00 -6.48
CA THR A 682 -24.94 -5.53 -6.58
C THR A 682 -23.99 -4.78 -5.64
N ASN A 683 -23.30 -5.49 -4.75
CA ASN A 683 -22.34 -4.86 -3.84
C ASN A 683 -20.92 -5.41 -4.11
N PRO A 684 -19.99 -4.61 -4.65
CA PRO A 684 -18.61 -5.06 -4.92
C PRO A 684 -17.87 -5.55 -3.67
N TYR A 685 -18.25 -5.10 -2.47
CA TYR A 685 -17.70 -5.61 -1.22
C TYR A 685 -18.19 -7.01 -0.87
N GLU A 686 -19.41 -7.38 -1.29
CA GLU A 686 -19.96 -8.74 -1.08
C GLU A 686 -19.41 -9.74 -2.10
N ALA A 687 -18.96 -9.30 -3.28
CA ALA A 687 -18.44 -10.18 -4.34
C ALA A 687 -17.24 -11.02 -3.87
N VAL A 688 -16.34 -10.44 -3.07
CA VAL A 688 -15.16 -11.13 -2.53
C VAL A 688 -15.56 -12.18 -1.48
N TRP A 689 -16.61 -11.95 -0.70
CA TRP A 689 -17.09 -12.86 0.35
C TRP A 689 -17.83 -14.08 -0.18
N HIS A 690 -18.13 -14.11 -1.48
CA HIS A 690 -18.73 -15.25 -2.19
C HIS A 690 -17.71 -16.07 -2.98
N THR A 691 -16.41 -15.77 -2.84
CA THR A 691 -15.34 -16.48 -3.53
C THR A 691 -14.52 -17.33 -2.58
N TYR A 692 -13.96 -18.40 -3.10
CA TYR A 692 -13.23 -19.40 -2.33
C TYR A 692 -11.97 -19.85 -3.04
N GLU A 693 -10.92 -20.06 -2.29
CA GLU A 693 -9.77 -20.82 -2.73
C GLU A 693 -10.03 -22.31 -2.41
N ILE A 694 -10.02 -23.17 -3.42
CA ILE A 694 -10.20 -24.62 -3.25
C ILE A 694 -8.85 -25.29 -3.43
N THR A 695 -8.42 -26.05 -2.44
CA THR A 695 -7.13 -26.74 -2.42
C THR A 695 -7.37 -28.26 -2.45
N LEU A 696 -6.68 -28.97 -3.38
CA LEU A 696 -6.70 -30.42 -3.46
C LEU A 696 -5.57 -31.00 -2.61
N LEU A 697 -5.92 -31.90 -1.70
CA LEU A 697 -5.00 -32.57 -0.78
C LEU A 697 -4.55 -33.94 -1.34
N ALA A 698 -3.42 -34.43 -0.87
CA ALA A 698 -2.85 -35.73 -1.28
C ALA A 698 -3.77 -36.95 -1.02
N ASN A 699 -4.73 -36.82 -0.13
CA ASN A 699 -5.75 -37.85 0.12
C ASN A 699 -6.95 -37.79 -0.85
N GLY A 700 -6.91 -36.98 -1.90
CA GLY A 700 -7.98 -36.82 -2.88
C GLY A 700 -9.14 -35.93 -2.42
N LYS A 701 -9.09 -35.39 -1.21
CA LYS A 701 -10.11 -34.49 -0.65
C LYS A 701 -9.73 -33.01 -0.82
N TYR A 702 -10.68 -32.13 -0.52
CA TYR A 702 -10.55 -30.72 -0.74
C TYR A 702 -10.68 -29.92 0.56
N ALA A 703 -9.91 -28.83 0.68
CA ALA A 703 -10.12 -27.79 1.65
C ALA A 703 -10.67 -26.54 0.94
N ILE A 704 -11.59 -25.82 1.60
CA ILE A 704 -12.26 -24.63 1.06
C ILE A 704 -11.91 -23.47 2.00
N GLN A 705 -11.20 -22.49 1.47
CA GLN A 705 -10.74 -21.29 2.19
C GLN A 705 -11.51 -20.06 1.69
N ASN A 706 -11.86 -19.16 2.59
CA ASN A 706 -12.55 -17.92 2.23
C ASN A 706 -11.67 -16.96 1.45
N GLY A 707 -12.23 -16.33 0.43
CA GLY A 707 -11.54 -15.37 -0.40
C GLY A 707 -11.46 -13.94 0.16
N GLY A 708 -12.38 -13.56 1.04
CA GLY A 708 -12.62 -12.17 1.44
C GLY A 708 -12.04 -11.72 2.77
N SER A 709 -11.69 -12.62 3.66
CA SER A 709 -11.02 -12.24 4.91
C SER A 709 -9.53 -12.45 4.79
N ALA A 710 -8.72 -11.61 5.42
CA ALA A 710 -7.28 -11.70 5.44
C ALA A 710 -6.78 -13.14 5.71
N GLY A 711 -6.79 -13.93 4.67
CA GLY A 711 -5.99 -15.10 4.36
C GLY A 711 -6.06 -16.34 5.25
N THR A 712 -6.91 -16.48 6.26
CA THR A 712 -6.72 -17.57 7.24
C THR A 712 -7.94 -18.37 7.64
N LYS A 713 -9.12 -18.10 7.08
CA LYS A 713 -10.34 -18.82 7.51
C LYS A 713 -10.79 -19.85 6.49
N PHE A 714 -11.01 -21.04 6.96
CA PHE A 714 -11.49 -22.19 6.20
C PHE A 714 -12.93 -22.55 6.57
N TRP A 715 -13.64 -23.14 5.64
CA TRP A 715 -14.84 -23.88 5.98
C TRP A 715 -14.52 -25.02 6.96
N THR A 716 -15.34 -25.15 7.98
CA THR A 716 -15.28 -26.24 8.95
C THR A 716 -16.67 -26.76 9.21
N VAL A 717 -16.81 -28.03 9.59
CA VAL A 717 -18.10 -28.61 9.95
C VAL A 717 -18.25 -28.67 11.45
N SER A 718 -19.31 -28.04 11.96
CA SER A 718 -19.73 -28.13 13.36
C SER A 718 -21.17 -28.69 13.42
N GLY A 719 -21.31 -29.90 13.95
CA GLY A 719 -22.56 -30.64 13.92
C GLY A 719 -22.98 -30.98 12.49
N THR A 720 -24.03 -30.31 11.99
CA THR A 720 -24.52 -30.48 10.61
C THR A 720 -24.33 -29.24 9.74
N ARG A 721 -23.65 -28.18 10.22
CA ARG A 721 -23.55 -26.89 9.54
C ARG A 721 -22.10 -26.58 9.12
N VAL A 722 -21.99 -25.85 8.04
CA VAL A 722 -20.74 -25.17 7.68
C VAL A 722 -20.57 -23.97 8.60
N GLN A 723 -19.37 -23.76 9.07
CA GLN A 723 -18.91 -22.58 9.82
C GLN A 723 -17.52 -22.21 9.29
N GLN A 724 -17.05 -21.01 9.60
CA GLN A 724 -15.66 -20.65 9.34
C GLN A 724 -14.82 -20.72 10.62
N SER A 725 -13.58 -21.10 10.49
CA SER A 725 -12.63 -21.10 11.59
C SER A 725 -11.22 -20.94 11.06
N SER A 726 -10.37 -20.26 11.82
CA SER A 726 -8.92 -20.30 11.56
C SER A 726 -8.45 -21.74 11.70
N SER A 727 -7.72 -22.23 10.70
CA SER A 727 -7.16 -23.59 10.74
C SER A 727 -5.85 -23.62 11.51
N SER A 728 -5.55 -24.76 12.13
CA SER A 728 -4.17 -25.20 12.27
C SER A 728 -3.64 -25.66 10.91
N ASP A 729 -2.35 -25.53 10.65
CA ASP A 729 -1.70 -25.91 9.40
C ASP A 729 -1.90 -27.39 8.99
N ALA A 730 -2.38 -28.24 9.92
CA ALA A 730 -2.60 -29.67 9.74
C ALA A 730 -3.98 -30.04 9.14
N LEU A 731 -4.92 -29.12 8.97
CA LEU A 731 -6.27 -29.34 8.44
C LEU A 731 -6.95 -30.63 8.97
N PRO A 732 -7.39 -30.71 10.26
CA PRO A 732 -8.15 -31.84 10.76
C PRO A 732 -9.41 -32.17 9.93
N ASP A 733 -9.94 -33.39 10.07
CA ASP A 733 -11.05 -33.91 9.26
C ASP A 733 -12.24 -32.98 9.10
N LYS A 734 -12.53 -32.14 10.10
CA LYS A 734 -13.64 -31.16 10.05
C LYS A 734 -13.46 -30.05 9.01
N TYR A 735 -12.24 -29.87 8.43
CA TYR A 735 -11.93 -28.87 7.42
C TYR A 735 -11.90 -29.40 6.00
N ILE A 736 -12.14 -30.71 5.80
CA ILE A 736 -12.00 -31.34 4.50
C ILE A 736 -13.32 -31.87 3.97
N PHE A 737 -13.45 -31.86 2.65
CA PHE A 737 -14.67 -32.18 1.92
C PHE A 737 -14.38 -33.11 0.74
N ASP A 738 -15.33 -33.91 0.36
CA ASP A 738 -15.37 -34.54 -0.94
C ASP A 738 -16.20 -33.65 -1.88
N LEU A 739 -15.61 -33.23 -3.02
CA LEU A 739 -16.31 -32.56 -4.10
C LEU A 739 -16.51 -33.57 -5.23
N VAL A 740 -17.69 -34.12 -5.30
CA VAL A 740 -18.00 -35.24 -6.21
C VAL A 740 -18.76 -34.70 -7.41
N PRO A 741 -18.21 -34.81 -8.65
CA PRO A 741 -18.93 -34.40 -9.86
C PRO A 741 -20.28 -35.10 -9.96
N LEU A 742 -21.29 -34.42 -10.47
CA LEU A 742 -22.60 -35.04 -10.69
C LEU A 742 -22.49 -36.19 -11.67
N GLY A 743 -22.84 -37.41 -11.21
CA GLY A 743 -22.69 -38.63 -12.00
C GLY A 743 -21.27 -39.24 -12.00
N GLY A 744 -20.34 -38.67 -11.23
CA GLY A 744 -18.98 -39.18 -11.05
C GLY A 744 -18.78 -39.84 -9.69
N GLU A 745 -17.52 -40.20 -9.43
CA GLU A 745 -17.06 -40.76 -8.14
C GLU A 745 -16.17 -39.75 -7.38
N PRO A 746 -16.03 -39.89 -6.05
CA PRO A 746 -15.05 -39.15 -5.28
C PRO A 746 -13.64 -39.38 -5.85
N LYS A 747 -12.81 -38.32 -5.80
CA LYS A 747 -11.41 -38.43 -6.22
C LYS A 747 -10.65 -39.39 -5.33
N GLU A 748 -9.94 -40.32 -5.94
CA GLU A 748 -9.12 -41.31 -5.24
C GLU A 748 -7.93 -40.66 -4.50
N LYS A 749 -7.41 -41.35 -3.48
CA LYS A 749 -6.20 -40.98 -2.76
C LYS A 749 -5.02 -40.92 -3.75
N ILE A 750 -4.32 -39.80 -3.82
CA ILE A 750 -3.25 -39.53 -4.78
C ILE A 750 -1.92 -40.12 -4.28
N ILE A 751 -1.61 -39.88 -2.99
CA ILE A 751 -0.41 -40.44 -2.33
C ILE A 751 -0.81 -41.61 -1.44
N SER A 752 -0.29 -42.79 -1.69
CA SER A 752 -0.54 -44.07 -0.94
C SER A 752 0.64 -44.41 -0.04
N ASP A 753 0.39 -44.90 1.17
CA ASP A 753 1.40 -45.26 2.17
C ASP A 753 2.25 -46.48 1.76
N ASP A 754 1.72 -47.32 0.88
CA ASP A 754 2.34 -48.56 0.45
C ASP A 754 3.26 -48.42 -0.78
N GLU A 755 3.37 -47.21 -1.30
CA GLU A 755 4.07 -46.93 -2.53
C GLU A 755 5.37 -46.14 -2.30
N VAL A 756 6.24 -46.19 -3.28
CA VAL A 756 7.50 -45.45 -3.34
C VAL A 756 7.40 -44.38 -4.43
N TYR A 757 7.96 -43.21 -4.16
CA TYR A 757 7.85 -42.03 -5.02
C TYR A 757 9.22 -41.47 -5.39
N TYR A 758 9.28 -40.76 -6.47
CA TYR A 758 10.35 -39.81 -6.80
C TYR A 758 9.83 -38.41 -6.55
N ILE A 759 10.67 -37.57 -5.96
CA ILE A 759 10.43 -36.12 -5.81
C ILE A 759 11.33 -35.44 -6.84
N MET A 760 10.74 -34.71 -7.76
CA MET A 760 11.45 -34.19 -8.94
C MET A 760 11.27 -32.70 -9.12
N ASP A 761 12.30 -32.07 -9.70
CA ASP A 761 12.28 -30.73 -10.23
C ASP A 761 12.71 -30.80 -11.71
N GLY A 762 11.75 -30.73 -12.62
CA GLY A 762 11.96 -31.08 -14.01
C GLY A 762 12.48 -32.52 -14.14
N ASN A 763 13.64 -32.70 -14.79
CA ASN A 763 14.33 -33.99 -14.96
C ASN A 763 15.30 -34.35 -13.81
N ARG A 764 15.37 -33.52 -12.77
CA ARG A 764 16.27 -33.74 -11.62
C ARG A 764 15.52 -34.45 -10.48
N TYR A 765 16.14 -35.48 -9.93
CA TYR A 765 15.63 -36.28 -8.80
C TYR A 765 16.21 -35.78 -7.47
N LEU A 766 15.34 -35.56 -6.46
CA LEU A 766 15.81 -35.32 -5.11
C LEU A 766 16.58 -36.51 -4.57
N THR A 767 17.86 -36.31 -4.26
CA THR A 767 18.83 -37.36 -3.96
C THR A 767 19.32 -37.27 -2.51
N ASN A 768 19.23 -38.38 -1.77
CA ASN A 768 19.91 -38.54 -0.50
C ASN A 768 21.43 -38.67 -0.69
N ASN A 769 22.17 -37.62 -0.57
CA ASN A 769 23.62 -37.58 -0.81
C ASN A 769 24.46 -38.26 0.27
N ASN A 770 23.88 -38.64 1.40
CA ASN A 770 24.60 -39.16 2.56
C ASN A 770 23.87 -40.36 3.23
N VAL A 771 23.62 -41.39 2.45
CA VAL A 771 22.92 -42.61 2.93
C VAL A 771 23.61 -43.18 4.18
N LYS A 772 22.84 -43.39 5.26
CA LYS A 772 23.29 -43.81 6.57
C LYS A 772 24.27 -42.87 7.27
N GLY A 773 24.46 -41.66 6.81
CA GLY A 773 25.27 -40.62 7.49
C GLY A 773 24.52 -39.93 8.60
N SER A 774 25.21 -39.12 9.42
CA SER A 774 24.60 -38.25 10.43
C SER A 774 24.24 -36.88 9.76
N GLY A 775 22.97 -36.60 9.58
CA GLY A 775 22.51 -35.34 8.96
C GLY A 775 22.71 -35.30 7.45
N GLY A 776 22.59 -34.12 6.87
CA GLY A 776 22.81 -33.85 5.43
C GLY A 776 21.61 -33.24 4.76
N THR A 777 21.88 -32.56 3.64
CA THR A 777 20.83 -31.94 2.79
C THR A 777 20.71 -32.73 1.49
N PRO A 778 19.52 -33.27 1.15
CA PRO A 778 19.27 -33.83 -0.17
C PRO A 778 19.40 -32.74 -1.24
N THR A 779 19.87 -33.13 -2.42
CA THR A 779 19.95 -32.22 -3.59
C THR A 779 19.32 -32.81 -4.81
N PHE A 780 18.82 -31.93 -5.70
CA PHE A 780 18.31 -32.34 -6.99
C PHE A 780 19.44 -32.63 -7.99
N LYS A 781 19.40 -33.81 -8.63
CA LYS A 781 20.43 -34.27 -9.59
C LYS A 781 19.78 -34.87 -10.81
N GLU A 782 20.37 -34.61 -11.97
CA GLU A 782 20.06 -35.35 -13.19
C GLU A 782 20.64 -36.77 -13.08
N ILE A 783 19.81 -37.79 -13.23
CA ILE A 783 20.18 -39.20 -13.08
C ILE A 783 19.43 -40.00 -14.10
N GLU A 784 20.13 -40.77 -14.93
CA GLU A 784 19.57 -41.62 -15.99
C GLU A 784 18.80 -42.86 -15.42
N GLU A 785 19.33 -43.46 -14.36
CA GLU A 785 18.69 -44.61 -13.70
C GLU A 785 18.62 -44.36 -12.18
N PRO A 786 17.46 -43.90 -11.67
CA PRO A 786 17.29 -43.66 -10.24
C PRO A 786 17.40 -44.92 -9.40
N ALA A 787 18.08 -44.82 -8.26
CA ALA A 787 18.31 -45.90 -7.30
C ALA A 787 17.64 -45.55 -5.95
N ALA A 788 17.81 -46.41 -4.95
CA ALA A 788 17.21 -46.22 -3.63
C ALA A 788 17.51 -44.87 -2.96
N ALA A 789 18.60 -44.19 -3.36
CA ALA A 789 18.94 -42.84 -2.86
C ALA A 789 18.03 -41.71 -3.40
N GLN A 790 17.32 -41.93 -4.51
CA GLN A 790 16.34 -41.04 -5.12
C GLN A 790 14.90 -41.40 -4.75
N GLU A 791 14.72 -42.54 -4.10
CA GLU A 791 13.40 -43.09 -3.75
C GLU A 791 12.93 -42.55 -2.40
N TRP A 792 11.68 -42.18 -2.30
CA TRP A 792 11.04 -41.61 -1.13
C TRP A 792 9.77 -42.36 -0.75
N LYS A 793 9.63 -42.67 0.54
CA LYS A 793 8.38 -43.14 1.12
C LYS A 793 7.63 -41.94 1.71
N ILE A 794 6.39 -41.77 1.27
CA ILE A 794 5.50 -40.71 1.72
C ILE A 794 4.35 -41.39 2.46
N THR A 795 4.31 -41.26 3.79
CA THR A 795 3.35 -41.99 4.64
C THR A 795 2.51 -41.02 5.46
N VAL A 796 1.25 -41.34 5.70
CA VAL A 796 0.35 -40.55 6.55
C VAL A 796 0.93 -40.45 7.95
N ASP A 797 0.93 -39.27 8.52
CA ASP A 797 1.30 -39.06 9.93
C ASP A 797 0.20 -39.58 10.86
N THR A 798 0.55 -40.43 11.82
CA THR A 798 -0.43 -41.03 12.76
C THR A 798 -1.11 -40.01 13.69
N GLY A 799 -0.48 -38.87 13.95
CA GLY A 799 -1.02 -37.74 14.74
C GLY A 799 -1.89 -36.78 13.93
N TYR A 800 -1.64 -36.69 12.62
CA TYR A 800 -2.28 -35.73 11.72
C TYR A 800 -2.73 -36.41 10.42
N LYS A 801 -3.92 -36.96 10.40
CA LYS A 801 -4.46 -37.83 9.35
C LYS A 801 -4.43 -37.32 7.91
N ASN A 802 -4.35 -35.99 7.72
CA ASN A 802 -4.30 -35.37 6.40
C ASN A 802 -2.91 -34.88 6.02
N CYS A 803 -1.91 -35.18 6.87
CA CYS A 803 -0.53 -34.77 6.69
C CYS A 803 0.36 -36.01 6.55
N TYR A 804 1.55 -35.77 6.01
CA TYR A 804 2.47 -36.82 5.57
C TYR A 804 3.88 -36.59 6.12
N LYS A 805 4.59 -37.69 6.29
CA LYS A 805 6.02 -37.73 6.52
C LYS A 805 6.73 -38.21 5.27
N ILE A 806 7.87 -37.62 4.96
CA ILE A 806 8.68 -37.92 3.78
C ILE A 806 10.00 -38.55 4.24
N ALA A 807 10.22 -39.81 3.94
CA ALA A 807 11.42 -40.55 4.34
C ALA A 807 12.21 -41.05 3.12
N SER A 808 13.53 -40.99 3.18
CA SER A 808 14.38 -41.62 2.17
C SER A 808 14.21 -43.14 2.25
N ASN A 809 13.92 -43.78 1.11
CA ASN A 809 13.80 -45.26 1.00
C ASN A 809 15.14 -46.00 1.21
N ALA A 810 16.26 -45.30 1.02
CA ALA A 810 17.60 -45.89 1.16
C ALA A 810 18.00 -46.15 2.63
N ASP A 811 17.48 -45.34 3.61
CA ASP A 811 17.90 -45.44 5.01
C ASP A 811 16.82 -45.08 6.03
N GLY A 812 15.60 -44.77 5.58
CA GLY A 812 14.46 -44.52 6.43
C GLY A 812 14.47 -43.17 7.18
N ARG A 813 15.41 -42.27 6.91
CA ARG A 813 15.49 -40.97 7.58
C ARG A 813 14.46 -40.01 6.98
N TYR A 814 13.81 -39.23 7.85
CA TYR A 814 12.79 -38.25 7.49
C TYR A 814 13.40 -36.89 7.16
N LEU A 815 12.80 -36.18 6.20
CA LEU A 815 13.04 -34.77 5.99
C LEU A 815 12.45 -33.98 7.17
N ASN A 816 13.16 -32.96 7.64
CA ASN A 816 12.71 -32.03 8.66
C ASN A 816 12.12 -30.75 8.02
N GLU A 817 11.69 -29.82 8.85
CA GLU A 817 11.08 -28.54 8.45
C GLU A 817 11.92 -27.67 7.48
N TYR A 818 13.22 -27.96 7.37
CA TYR A 818 14.14 -27.28 6.43
C TYR A 818 14.46 -28.11 5.18
N GLY A 819 13.79 -29.24 4.97
CA GLY A 819 14.10 -30.13 3.87
C GLY A 819 15.43 -30.90 4.02
N MET A 820 15.94 -31.02 5.25
CA MET A 820 17.20 -31.67 5.60
C MET A 820 16.97 -32.93 6.42
N PHE A 821 17.96 -33.80 6.51
CA PHE A 821 17.95 -34.90 7.47
C PHE A 821 18.41 -34.44 8.85
N GLY A 822 17.59 -34.66 9.86
CA GLY A 822 17.95 -34.39 11.26
C GLY A 822 18.98 -35.40 11.78
N THR A 823 19.76 -35.03 12.79
CA THR A 823 20.73 -35.91 13.45
C THR A 823 20.10 -36.97 14.37
N ASN A 824 18.81 -36.76 14.74
CA ASN A 824 18.05 -37.67 15.61
C ASN A 824 16.73 -38.09 14.96
N GLN A 825 16.34 -39.34 15.05
CA GLN A 825 15.13 -39.92 14.47
C GLN A 825 13.81 -39.50 15.12
N TYR A 826 13.84 -38.65 16.16
CA TYR A 826 12.67 -38.28 16.93
C TYR A 826 12.57 -36.76 17.11
N TYR A 827 11.98 -36.12 16.13
CA TYR A 827 11.42 -34.79 16.34
C TYR A 827 9.94 -34.78 15.88
N GLY A 828 9.05 -35.39 16.64
CA GLY A 828 7.61 -35.23 16.63
C GLY A 828 7.00 -34.64 15.34
N ASP A 829 6.43 -33.47 15.45
CA ASP A 829 5.72 -32.77 14.36
C ASP A 829 6.65 -32.02 13.36
N TRP A 830 7.96 -32.00 13.59
CA TRP A 830 8.93 -31.27 12.76
C TRP A 830 9.18 -31.90 11.38
N ASN A 831 8.67 -33.11 11.20
CA ASN A 831 8.81 -33.88 9.97
C ASN A 831 7.47 -34.07 9.24
N THR A 832 6.45 -33.26 9.59
CA THR A 832 5.08 -33.45 9.13
C THR A 832 4.68 -32.33 8.19
N TYR A 833 4.19 -32.71 7.01
CA TYR A 833 3.81 -31.78 5.95
C TYR A 833 2.37 -31.96 5.51
N LEU A 834 1.69 -30.85 5.25
CA LEU A 834 0.47 -30.86 4.45
C LEU A 834 0.88 -30.82 2.97
N LEU A 835 0.48 -31.84 2.22
CA LEU A 835 0.75 -31.94 0.77
C LEU A 835 -0.49 -31.52 0.00
N THR A 836 -0.34 -30.52 -0.87
CA THR A 836 -1.40 -30.05 -1.75
C THR A 836 -0.94 -30.05 -3.20
N LEU A 837 -1.87 -30.32 -4.14
CA LEU A 837 -1.60 -30.47 -5.56
C LEU A 837 -2.27 -29.35 -6.37
N MET A 838 -1.54 -28.82 -7.34
CA MET A 838 -2.05 -27.94 -8.39
C MET A 838 -1.42 -28.33 -9.74
N GLY A 839 -2.26 -28.76 -10.69
CA GLY A 839 -1.77 -29.38 -11.92
C GLY A 839 -0.95 -30.64 -11.63
N ASP A 840 0.31 -30.64 -12.03
CA ASP A 840 1.29 -31.69 -11.76
C ASP A 840 2.29 -31.35 -10.64
N LYS A 841 2.16 -30.16 -10.02
CA LYS A 841 3.08 -29.67 -9.02
C LYS A 841 2.51 -29.74 -7.62
N TRP A 842 3.38 -30.08 -6.68
CA TRP A 842 3.07 -30.20 -5.25
C TRP A 842 3.63 -29.07 -4.44
N SER A 843 2.85 -28.65 -3.46
CA SER A 843 3.26 -27.77 -2.37
C SER A 843 3.45 -28.59 -1.09
N LEU A 844 4.54 -28.39 -0.40
CA LEU A 844 4.91 -29.05 0.84
C LEU A 844 4.92 -28.01 1.97
N MET A 845 3.83 -27.89 2.73
CA MET A 845 3.72 -26.95 3.84
C MET A 845 4.04 -27.65 5.15
N TRP A 846 4.98 -27.11 5.93
CA TRP A 846 5.26 -27.61 7.27
C TRP A 846 4.12 -27.29 8.23
N THR A 847 3.62 -28.29 8.99
CA THR A 847 2.38 -28.22 9.77
C THR A 847 2.46 -27.40 11.06
N GLN A 848 3.62 -26.97 11.49
CA GLN A 848 3.80 -26.12 12.68
C GLN A 848 4.29 -24.70 12.38
N SER A 849 4.20 -24.31 11.12
CA SER A 849 4.69 -23.02 10.68
C SER A 849 3.94 -21.83 11.31
N ALA A 850 2.66 -21.97 11.62
CA ALA A 850 1.88 -20.92 12.29
C ALA A 850 2.38 -20.52 13.68
N ALA A 851 3.07 -21.41 14.38
CA ALA A 851 3.71 -21.11 15.67
C ALA A 851 4.99 -20.27 15.56
N LYS A 852 5.48 -19.99 14.33
CA LYS A 852 6.75 -19.32 14.03
C LYS A 852 6.67 -18.24 12.95
N ASN A 853 5.68 -17.34 12.97
CA ASN A 853 5.58 -16.18 12.09
C ASN A 853 5.10 -16.45 10.64
N GLY A 854 4.15 -17.33 10.42
CA GLY A 854 3.48 -17.54 9.13
C GLY A 854 3.79 -18.88 8.45
N ALA A 855 3.03 -19.21 7.42
CA ALA A 855 3.14 -20.49 6.72
C ALA A 855 4.52 -20.68 6.08
N GLN A 856 5.17 -21.79 6.38
CA GLN A 856 6.48 -22.18 5.84
C GLN A 856 6.31 -23.31 4.83
N PHE A 857 6.86 -23.10 3.64
CA PHE A 857 6.82 -24.06 2.55
C PHE A 857 8.24 -24.51 2.17
N LEU A 858 8.41 -25.79 1.84
CA LEU A 858 9.62 -26.25 1.17
C LEU A 858 9.50 -25.97 -0.33
N VAL A 859 10.40 -25.13 -0.84
CA VAL A 859 10.47 -24.76 -2.26
C VAL A 859 11.83 -25.08 -2.85
N VAL A 860 11.91 -25.33 -4.13
CA VAL A 860 13.17 -25.54 -4.82
C VAL A 860 13.94 -24.24 -4.94
N THR A 861 15.20 -24.25 -4.49
CA THR A 861 16.15 -23.15 -4.63
C THR A 861 17.47 -23.70 -5.10
N GLY A 862 17.83 -23.46 -6.36
CA GLY A 862 19.03 -24.04 -6.96
C GLY A 862 18.96 -25.56 -7.08
N ASP A 863 19.74 -26.28 -6.31
CA ASP A 863 19.82 -27.76 -6.31
C ASP A 863 19.18 -28.40 -5.08
N ARG A 864 18.46 -27.66 -4.22
CA ARG A 864 17.90 -28.19 -2.96
C ARG A 864 16.52 -27.59 -2.65
N MET A 865 15.84 -28.16 -1.67
CA MET A 865 14.67 -27.53 -1.06
C MET A 865 15.08 -26.63 0.10
N GLU A 866 14.42 -25.49 0.22
CA GLU A 866 14.59 -24.55 1.34
C GLU A 866 13.23 -24.16 1.91
N ALA A 867 13.18 -23.96 3.23
CA ALA A 867 11.98 -23.44 3.88
C ALA A 867 11.86 -21.94 3.64
N LYS A 868 10.73 -21.50 3.08
CA LYS A 868 10.42 -20.09 2.83
C LYS A 868 9.03 -19.73 3.33
N SER A 869 8.90 -18.50 3.84
CA SER A 869 7.60 -17.88 4.14
C SER A 869 7.13 -17.15 2.89
N ILE A 870 6.29 -17.80 2.11
CA ILE A 870 5.76 -17.31 0.82
C ILE A 870 4.26 -17.61 0.71
N ALA A 871 3.59 -17.08 -0.30
CA ALA A 871 2.22 -17.44 -0.61
C ALA A 871 2.14 -18.92 -1.07
N ARG A 872 1.02 -19.59 -0.80
CA ARG A 872 0.80 -20.99 -1.22
C ARG A 872 0.89 -21.14 -2.73
N SER A 873 0.39 -20.17 -3.49
CA SER A 873 0.45 -20.18 -4.97
C SER A 873 1.88 -20.25 -5.52
N GLU A 874 2.87 -19.74 -4.80
CA GLU A 874 4.28 -19.74 -5.16
C GLU A 874 5.02 -21.01 -4.70
N SER A 875 4.37 -21.89 -3.93
CA SER A 875 5.00 -23.03 -3.27
C SER A 875 4.94 -24.34 -4.09
N TYR A 876 4.25 -24.37 -5.20
CA TYR A 876 4.08 -25.54 -6.04
C TYR A 876 5.30 -25.75 -6.96
N THR A 877 6.37 -26.31 -6.43
CA THR A 877 7.67 -26.36 -7.12
C THR A 877 8.14 -27.75 -7.49
N VAL A 878 7.65 -28.82 -6.87
CA VAL A 878 8.11 -30.18 -7.12
C VAL A 878 7.01 -31.06 -7.73
N SER A 879 7.40 -32.02 -8.56
CA SER A 879 6.54 -33.14 -8.97
C SER A 879 6.81 -34.35 -8.06
N ILE A 880 5.75 -35.06 -7.65
CA ILE A 880 5.86 -36.32 -6.89
C ILE A 880 5.30 -37.41 -7.76
N VAL A 881 6.14 -38.36 -8.18
CA VAL A 881 5.85 -39.38 -9.16
C VAL A 881 6.00 -40.76 -8.54
N ARG A 882 5.00 -41.59 -8.71
CA ARG A 882 5.03 -42.96 -8.18
C ARG A 882 6.06 -43.79 -8.95
N LYS A 883 6.85 -44.58 -8.22
CA LYS A 883 7.79 -45.53 -8.83
C LYS A 883 7.03 -46.59 -9.64
N GLY A 884 7.45 -46.75 -10.88
CA GLY A 884 6.78 -47.65 -11.86
C GLY A 884 5.90 -46.88 -12.86
N ASP A 885 5.56 -45.61 -12.53
CA ASP A 885 4.88 -44.73 -13.47
C ASP A 885 5.89 -43.79 -14.20
N GLU A 886 7.18 -43.90 -13.89
CA GLU A 886 8.27 -43.14 -14.52
C GLU A 886 8.44 -43.40 -16.00
N THR A 887 8.03 -44.59 -16.48
CA THR A 887 7.97 -44.86 -17.92
C THR A 887 6.95 -44.00 -18.66
N SER A 888 5.96 -43.46 -17.92
CA SER A 888 5.07 -42.44 -18.46
C SER A 888 5.68 -41.04 -18.39
N ILE A 889 6.71 -40.78 -17.57
CA ILE A 889 7.37 -39.47 -17.48
C ILE A 889 8.56 -39.35 -18.44
N GLY A 890 9.42 -40.38 -18.55
CA GLY A 890 10.43 -40.41 -19.59
C GLY A 890 9.78 -40.52 -20.97
N SER A 891 8.70 -41.33 -21.12
CA SER A 891 7.91 -41.38 -22.36
C SER A 891 6.88 -40.24 -22.49
N ILE A 892 6.44 -39.61 -21.41
CA ILE A 892 5.62 -38.40 -21.46
C ILE A 892 6.49 -37.17 -21.73
N GLU A 893 7.73 -37.07 -21.22
CA GLU A 893 8.64 -35.99 -21.58
C GLU A 893 9.34 -36.23 -22.93
N GLU A 894 9.74 -37.43 -23.28
CA GLU A 894 10.24 -37.72 -24.63
C GLU A 894 9.13 -37.82 -25.70
N ASN A 895 7.92 -38.30 -25.35
CA ASN A 895 6.75 -38.26 -26.24
C ASN A 895 5.98 -36.93 -26.19
N ARG A 896 6.25 -36.04 -25.24
CA ARG A 896 5.67 -34.67 -25.12
C ARG A 896 6.66 -33.56 -25.49
N ARG A 897 7.90 -33.85 -25.80
CA ARG A 897 8.85 -32.84 -26.27
C ARG A 897 8.91 -32.81 -27.79
N ILE A 898 8.90 -31.61 -28.30
CA ILE A 898 9.33 -31.36 -29.66
C ILE A 898 10.84 -31.61 -29.72
N THR A 899 11.26 -32.48 -30.58
CA THR A 899 12.67 -32.79 -30.85
C THR A 899 13.14 -32.12 -32.13
N ILE A 900 14.37 -31.65 -32.12
CA ILE A 900 14.99 -31.02 -33.29
C ILE A 900 16.21 -31.86 -33.67
N SER A 901 16.13 -32.54 -34.79
CA SER A 901 17.24 -33.32 -35.34
C SER A 901 17.24 -33.28 -36.87
N ASP A 902 18.41 -33.26 -37.49
CA ASP A 902 18.59 -33.31 -38.94
C ASP A 902 17.73 -32.27 -39.71
N GLY A 903 17.58 -31.05 -39.13
CA GLY A 903 16.80 -29.99 -39.75
C GLY A 903 15.30 -30.24 -39.78
N ARG A 904 14.80 -31.08 -38.88
CA ARG A 904 13.38 -31.37 -38.66
C ARG A 904 13.00 -31.10 -37.21
N ILE A 905 11.80 -30.62 -37.06
CA ILE A 905 11.16 -30.41 -35.76
C ILE A 905 10.05 -31.49 -35.70
N ALA A 906 10.16 -32.41 -34.76
CA ALA A 906 9.20 -33.50 -34.58
C ALA A 906 8.47 -33.31 -33.25
N ALA A 907 7.16 -33.36 -33.30
CA ALA A 907 6.26 -33.32 -32.14
C ALA A 907 5.89 -34.73 -31.68
N PRO A 908 5.34 -34.90 -30.48
CA PRO A 908 4.91 -36.17 -29.92
C PRO A 908 4.02 -37.00 -30.86
N GLU A 909 4.04 -38.32 -30.68
CA GLU A 909 3.15 -39.23 -31.38
C GLU A 909 1.69 -38.92 -31.03
N GLY A 910 0.82 -38.85 -32.02
CA GLY A 910 -0.57 -38.43 -31.86
C GLY A 910 -0.83 -36.94 -32.17
N THR A 911 0.22 -36.18 -32.50
CA THR A 911 0.08 -34.79 -32.98
C THR A 911 -0.57 -34.78 -34.37
N GLN A 912 -1.65 -34.05 -34.53
CA GLN A 912 -2.38 -33.87 -35.77
C GLN A 912 -1.74 -32.79 -36.67
N SER A 913 -1.22 -31.74 -36.06
CA SER A 913 -0.49 -30.69 -36.79
C SER A 913 0.55 -29.99 -35.91
N ILE A 914 1.57 -29.42 -36.55
CA ILE A 914 2.60 -28.59 -35.91
C ILE A 914 2.58 -27.20 -36.54
N GLU A 915 2.67 -26.20 -35.71
CA GLU A 915 2.82 -24.81 -36.08
C GLU A 915 4.07 -24.21 -35.44
N ILE A 916 4.83 -23.39 -36.17
CA ILE A 916 6.05 -22.76 -35.70
C ILE A 916 5.87 -21.24 -35.77
N TYR A 917 6.04 -20.59 -34.64
CA TYR A 917 5.92 -19.15 -34.48
C TYR A 917 7.29 -18.53 -34.19
N SER A 918 7.48 -17.30 -34.66
CA SER A 918 8.58 -16.44 -34.22
C SER A 918 8.37 -16.02 -32.77
N ALA A 919 9.41 -15.53 -32.11
CA ALA A 919 9.33 -15.05 -30.72
C ALA A 919 8.36 -13.85 -30.52
N ASP A 920 8.01 -13.18 -31.60
CA ASP A 920 7.01 -12.11 -31.70
C ASP A 920 5.60 -12.64 -32.09
N GLY A 921 5.36 -13.94 -32.00
CA GLY A 921 4.04 -14.57 -32.19
C GLY A 921 3.59 -14.75 -33.65
N ARG A 922 4.42 -14.46 -34.65
CA ARG A 922 4.07 -14.58 -36.05
C ARG A 922 4.19 -16.06 -36.50
N LEU A 923 3.12 -16.67 -37.05
CA LEU A 923 3.16 -17.97 -37.67
C LEU A 923 4.13 -17.98 -38.86
N LEU A 924 5.11 -18.84 -38.78
CA LEU A 924 6.15 -18.97 -39.81
C LEU A 924 5.96 -20.23 -40.65
N LYS A 925 5.50 -21.31 -40.01
CA LYS A 925 5.29 -22.59 -40.66
C LYS A 925 4.15 -23.37 -40.03
N HIS A 926 3.46 -24.18 -40.86
CA HIS A 926 2.41 -25.10 -40.43
C HIS A 926 2.52 -26.41 -41.24
N THR A 927 2.22 -27.51 -40.61
CA THR A 927 2.07 -28.82 -41.32
C THR A 927 1.01 -29.68 -40.65
N GLN A 928 0.32 -30.48 -41.42
CA GLN A 928 -0.47 -31.61 -40.92
C GLN A 928 0.47 -32.78 -40.60
N GLY A 929 0.33 -33.40 -39.43
CA GLY A 929 1.19 -34.45 -38.93
C GLY A 929 2.19 -33.97 -37.88
N ASN A 930 3.02 -34.90 -37.39
CA ASN A 930 3.89 -34.68 -36.24
C ASN A 930 5.34 -34.30 -36.59
N VAL A 931 5.66 -33.95 -37.83
CA VAL A 931 7.01 -33.55 -38.23
C VAL A 931 6.96 -32.37 -39.21
N ILE A 932 7.72 -31.32 -38.92
CA ILE A 932 7.86 -30.12 -39.77
C ILE A 932 9.33 -29.84 -40.08
N SER A 933 9.64 -29.37 -41.29
CA SER A 933 11.03 -28.99 -41.65
C SER A 933 11.42 -27.67 -41.06
N ALA A 934 12.57 -27.59 -40.38
CA ALA A 934 13.19 -26.35 -39.91
C ALA A 934 13.85 -25.54 -41.02
N ALA A 935 13.97 -26.05 -42.25
CA ALA A 935 14.62 -25.37 -43.37
C ALA A 935 13.96 -24.02 -43.67
N GLY A 936 14.77 -22.93 -43.67
CA GLY A 936 14.30 -21.56 -43.88
C GLY A 936 14.00 -20.79 -42.61
N LEU A 937 14.04 -21.41 -41.43
CA LEU A 937 14.07 -20.68 -40.14
C LEU A 937 15.50 -20.17 -39.91
N GLN A 938 15.62 -18.94 -39.48
CA GLN A 938 16.90 -18.32 -39.09
C GLN A 938 17.32 -18.82 -37.70
N LYS A 939 18.62 -18.68 -37.36
CA LYS A 939 19.06 -18.93 -35.98
C LYS A 939 18.28 -18.04 -35.01
N GLY A 940 17.68 -18.66 -34.00
CA GLY A 940 16.89 -17.93 -33.06
C GLY A 940 15.97 -18.81 -32.19
N VAL A 941 15.18 -18.16 -31.35
CA VAL A 941 14.19 -18.83 -30.51
C VAL A 941 12.81 -18.73 -31.15
N TYR A 942 12.09 -19.84 -31.16
CA TYR A 942 10.77 -19.99 -31.75
C TYR A 942 9.83 -20.68 -30.77
N ILE A 943 8.55 -20.58 -31.02
CA ILE A 943 7.51 -21.34 -30.32
C ILE A 943 6.97 -22.35 -31.31
N ALA A 944 7.05 -23.64 -30.96
CA ALA A 944 6.43 -24.69 -31.71
C ALA A 944 5.18 -25.19 -30.99
N VAL A 945 4.06 -25.23 -31.68
CA VAL A 945 2.76 -25.68 -31.16
C VAL A 945 2.39 -27.00 -31.78
N ALA A 946 2.22 -28.02 -30.94
CA ALA A 946 1.75 -29.34 -31.37
C ALA A 946 0.25 -29.50 -31.07
N ILE A 947 -0.58 -29.70 -32.07
CA ILE A 947 -2.04 -29.82 -31.95
C ILE A 947 -2.40 -31.28 -31.99
N THR A 948 -3.12 -31.77 -30.98
CA THR A 948 -3.59 -33.15 -30.83
C THR A 948 -5.12 -33.20 -30.74
N CYS A 949 -5.71 -34.36 -30.72
CA CYS A 949 -7.15 -34.51 -30.47
C CYS A 949 -7.59 -34.10 -29.06
N ASN A 950 -6.63 -33.90 -28.13
CA ASN A 950 -6.89 -33.53 -26.74
C ASN A 950 -6.53 -32.05 -26.45
N GLY A 951 -6.09 -31.29 -27.45
CA GLY A 951 -5.71 -29.90 -27.33
C GLY A 951 -4.35 -29.59 -27.98
N ALA A 952 -3.87 -28.36 -27.78
CA ALA A 952 -2.58 -27.86 -28.29
C ALA A 952 -1.57 -27.68 -27.16
N GLU A 953 -0.33 -28.09 -27.39
CA GLU A 953 0.80 -27.91 -26.48
C GLU A 953 1.87 -27.04 -27.15
N SER A 954 2.38 -26.04 -26.44
CA SER A 954 3.40 -25.14 -26.97
C SER A 954 4.76 -25.40 -26.34
N TYR A 955 5.81 -25.30 -27.16
CA TYR A 955 7.18 -25.58 -26.79
C TYR A 955 8.10 -24.47 -27.25
N LYS A 956 8.95 -23.97 -26.36
CA LYS A 956 10.05 -23.09 -26.75
C LYS A 956 11.17 -23.91 -27.39
N ILE A 957 11.50 -23.61 -28.63
CA ILE A 957 12.55 -24.28 -29.37
C ILE A 957 13.64 -23.30 -29.81
N ALA A 958 14.89 -23.77 -29.87
CA ALA A 958 16.01 -23.01 -30.41
C ALA A 958 16.49 -23.64 -31.72
N ILE A 959 16.61 -22.86 -32.77
CA ILE A 959 17.23 -23.24 -34.02
C ILE A 959 18.66 -22.69 -34.01
N GLU A 960 19.68 -23.57 -34.04
CA GLU A 960 21.09 -23.24 -33.97
C GLU A 960 21.73 -22.91 -35.34
#